data_a341e5488d24aacece756b60504a2518
#
_entry.id   a341e5488d24aacece756b60504a2518
#
_cell.length_a   1.000
_cell.length_b   1.000
_cell.length_c   1.000
_cell.angle_alpha   90.00
_cell.angle_beta   90.00
_cell.angle_gamma   90.00
#
_symmetry.space_group_name_H-M   'P 1'
#
loop_
_entity.id
_entity.type
_entity.pdbx_description
1 polymer ?
#
loop_
_entity_poly.entity_id
_entity_poly.type
_entity_poly.pdbx_seq_one_letter_code
_entity_poly.pdbx_strand_id
1 'polypeptide(L)'
;MPEQFLYEQLDAVSKLGFLDKTIPEVVTLNLNPRYDLRPYQVDAFARFFHCLNKDFPGKAHPLHLLFNMATGSGKTLIMAGLILYLYENGYRNFLFFVNSTNIIQKTKDNFLNPQSSKFLFIPDIVIGNQHVRVSPVENFEGVNPKDINICFTTIQKLHIDLTTEKENAITFEDFRKHKVVLIADEAHHLNVRTTSDQELFESWENTVENICKQNADNLLLEFTATHDYEDAGMVSKYQNKVIIRYDLQQYRNDKFSKDVMIVQSDFALEERILQALILSQYKQEVAAKHRINLKPVVLLKAQRTIAQSHENKANFNKLIAGLTAKQIALVRKSDIPVVQRAFQFFAENGITDGQLVERLKREFHEDFCLSVNEEGEKEQYQLLLNSLEDRNNRIRAIFAVQKLNEGWDVLNLFDIVRCYEARDTGRQRLGTTTVSEAQLIGRGASYCPFRVSPDQPLDQRKYDQDIGHELRICEELVYHSEYNPKYIQELNTALHEIGIKPKETRERTVKLKASFKGTSLYKAGHLFLNSQQQNDRSDIKGLDSSLIQKTHSVLLHTGHSQSTAVFVEANGAKAAIDRKFKDYKLADFGHAVLRKAMQRLDFYEIDNLKKHMPHLKSVQEFITAGKYISDIKVEISGLPEQVENLSAEDRLHAATQVLASIATVIASDKVEYFGTKEFKPYMIKDMITDKTLNFSTDEGDDKEFGKSMKDVNETAIHLA
;
A
#
# COMPACT_ATOMS: atom_id res chain seq x y z
N MET A 1 26.00 24.73 1.14
CA MET A 1 24.91 24.18 1.94
C MET A 1 24.04 23.41 0.95
N PRO A 2 23.50 22.25 1.26
CA PRO A 2 22.48 21.67 0.36
C PRO A 2 21.37 22.69 0.22
N GLU A 3 20.94 22.93 -1.01
CA GLU A 3 19.85 23.87 -1.28
C GLU A 3 18.58 23.32 -0.63
N GLN A 4 17.90 24.14 0.19
CA GLN A 4 16.70 23.76 0.91
C GLN A 4 15.51 23.65 -0.05
N PHE A 5 14.64 22.67 0.16
CA PHE A 5 13.37 22.59 -0.55
C PHE A 5 12.49 23.80 -0.27
N LEU A 6 11.65 24.16 -1.22
CA LEU A 6 10.71 25.28 -1.06
C LEU A 6 9.78 25.10 0.16
N TYR A 7 9.30 23.86 0.41
CA TYR A 7 8.45 23.60 1.58
C TYR A 7 9.16 23.88 2.90
N GLU A 8 10.49 23.65 3.00
CA GLU A 8 11.29 23.93 4.21
C GLU A 8 11.43 25.45 4.42
N GLN A 9 11.61 26.20 3.33
CA GLN A 9 11.63 27.68 3.40
C GLN A 9 10.25 28.20 3.85
N LEU A 10 9.15 27.65 3.32
CA LEU A 10 7.80 28.02 3.72
C LEU A 10 7.49 27.60 5.16
N ASP A 11 8.06 26.49 5.66
CA ASP A 11 7.98 26.12 7.07
C ASP A 11 8.62 27.18 7.98
N ALA A 12 9.76 27.72 7.59
CA ALA A 12 10.40 28.82 8.32
C ALA A 12 9.54 30.08 8.31
N VAL A 13 8.96 30.45 7.15
CA VAL A 13 8.05 31.59 7.02
C VAL A 13 6.80 31.40 7.90
N SER A 14 6.23 30.19 7.93
CA SER A 14 5.08 29.84 8.75
C SER A 14 5.39 29.92 10.26
N LYS A 15 6.53 29.36 10.69
CA LYS A 15 6.97 29.40 12.10
C LYS A 15 7.25 30.82 12.62
N LEU A 16 7.67 31.71 11.74
CA LEU A 16 7.89 33.14 12.05
C LEU A 16 6.57 33.95 12.04
N GLY A 17 5.44 33.34 11.69
CA GLY A 17 4.14 34.01 11.65
C GLY A 17 3.91 34.91 10.41
N PHE A 18 4.76 34.79 9.38
CA PHE A 18 4.64 35.60 8.16
C PHE A 18 3.78 34.95 7.06
N LEU A 19 3.28 33.76 7.30
CA LEU A 19 2.34 33.10 6.39
C LEU A 19 0.91 33.44 6.81
N ASP A 20 0.21 34.18 5.95
CA ASP A 20 -1.21 34.48 6.16
C ASP A 20 -2.05 33.22 5.96
N LYS A 21 -2.74 32.78 7.01
CA LYS A 21 -3.60 31.58 7.01
C LYS A 21 -5.08 31.90 6.86
N THR A 22 -5.41 33.15 6.53
CA THR A 22 -6.79 33.56 6.26
C THR A 22 -7.27 32.93 4.94
N ILE A 23 -8.32 32.14 5.02
CA ILE A 23 -8.94 31.56 3.83
C ILE A 23 -9.91 32.58 3.24
N PRO A 24 -9.79 32.93 1.95
CA PRO A 24 -10.68 33.88 1.30
C PRO A 24 -12.15 33.43 1.34
N GLU A 25 -13.06 34.41 1.44
CA GLU A 25 -14.51 34.16 1.50
C GLU A 25 -15.03 33.39 0.29
N VAL A 26 -14.45 33.60 -0.90
CA VAL A 26 -14.81 32.87 -2.12
C VAL A 26 -14.65 31.35 -1.93
N VAL A 27 -13.69 30.92 -1.14
CA VAL A 27 -13.45 29.49 -0.82
C VAL A 27 -14.43 29.02 0.26
N THR A 28 -14.48 29.74 1.41
CA THR A 28 -15.25 29.30 2.58
C THR A 28 -16.77 29.35 2.34
N LEU A 29 -17.25 30.27 1.56
CA LEU A 29 -18.70 30.42 1.26
C LEU A 29 -19.18 29.47 0.15
N ASN A 30 -18.29 29.00 -0.74
CA ASN A 30 -18.67 28.19 -1.91
C ASN A 30 -18.23 26.74 -1.85
N LEU A 31 -17.42 26.35 -0.88
CA LEU A 31 -17.25 24.94 -0.55
C LEU A 31 -18.46 24.42 0.23
N ASN A 32 -18.72 23.11 0.10
CA ASN A 32 -19.83 22.48 0.80
C ASN A 32 -19.63 22.59 2.33
N PRO A 33 -20.56 23.17 3.10
CA PRO A 33 -20.42 23.44 4.52
C PRO A 33 -20.31 22.20 5.40
N ARG A 34 -20.48 21.00 4.84
CA ARG A 34 -20.21 19.74 5.55
C ARG A 34 -18.72 19.49 5.78
N TYR A 35 -17.84 20.20 5.06
CA TYR A 35 -16.39 20.03 5.14
C TYR A 35 -15.77 21.21 5.89
N ASP A 36 -15.41 20.98 7.13
CA ASP A 36 -14.55 21.91 7.86
C ASP A 36 -13.09 21.74 7.39
N LEU A 37 -12.44 22.84 7.05
CA LEU A 37 -11.04 22.82 6.63
C LEU A 37 -10.13 22.46 7.81
N ARG A 38 -9.36 21.41 7.66
CA ARG A 38 -8.39 20.96 8.66
C ARG A 38 -7.17 21.87 8.68
N PRO A 39 -6.44 21.99 9.83
CA PRO A 39 -5.30 22.90 9.95
C PRO A 39 -4.25 22.76 8.85
N TYR A 40 -3.92 21.54 8.44
CA TYR A 40 -2.96 21.30 7.36
C TYR A 40 -3.50 21.67 5.97
N GLN A 41 -4.82 21.64 5.77
CA GLN A 41 -5.46 22.11 4.52
C GLN A 41 -5.42 23.64 4.46
N VAL A 42 -5.68 24.31 5.58
CA VAL A 42 -5.49 25.76 5.71
C VAL A 42 -4.04 26.13 5.43
N ASP A 43 -3.07 25.37 5.95
CA ASP A 43 -1.65 25.60 5.68
C ASP A 43 -1.30 25.39 4.19
N ALA A 44 -1.89 24.39 3.53
CA ALA A 44 -1.71 24.15 2.10
C ALA A 44 -2.23 25.34 1.25
N PHE A 45 -3.41 25.86 1.57
CA PHE A 45 -3.95 27.06 0.93
C PHE A 45 -3.05 28.28 1.15
N ALA A 46 -2.65 28.54 2.39
CA ALA A 46 -1.80 29.67 2.73
C ALA A 46 -0.48 29.67 1.97
N ARG A 47 0.16 28.50 1.85
CA ARG A 47 1.40 28.32 1.08
C ARG A 47 1.19 28.56 -0.41
N PHE A 48 0.08 28.07 -0.96
CA PHE A 48 -0.28 28.33 -2.35
C PHE A 48 -0.48 29.82 -2.60
N PHE A 49 -1.27 30.52 -1.75
CA PHE A 49 -1.51 31.94 -1.89
C PHE A 49 -0.21 32.75 -1.76
N HIS A 50 0.67 32.35 -0.86
CA HIS A 50 2.00 32.96 -0.74
C HIS A 50 2.82 32.78 -2.02
N CYS A 51 2.91 31.56 -2.55
CA CYS A 51 3.69 31.27 -3.77
C CYS A 51 3.11 31.96 -5.02
N LEU A 52 1.78 32.10 -5.09
CA LEU A 52 1.14 32.80 -6.21
C LEU A 52 1.45 34.30 -6.16
N ASN A 53 1.32 34.93 -4.99
CA ASN A 53 1.32 36.40 -4.82
C ASN A 53 2.69 37.00 -4.44
N LYS A 54 3.66 36.18 -4.04
CA LYS A 54 5.01 36.63 -3.62
C LYS A 54 6.08 35.99 -4.49
N ASP A 55 7.20 36.69 -4.60
CA ASP A 55 8.38 36.14 -5.23
C ASP A 55 9.18 35.29 -4.23
N PHE A 56 9.80 34.23 -4.72
CA PHE A 56 10.66 33.35 -3.97
C PHE A 56 11.82 32.86 -4.86
N PRO A 57 12.96 32.45 -4.28
CA PRO A 57 14.09 31.94 -5.04
C PRO A 57 13.70 30.72 -5.89
N GLY A 58 14.00 30.80 -7.20
CA GLY A 58 13.66 29.73 -8.14
C GLY A 58 12.22 29.73 -8.67
N LYS A 59 11.41 30.79 -8.36
CA LYS A 59 10.09 30.96 -8.98
C LYS A 59 10.24 31.14 -10.49
N ALA A 60 9.56 30.33 -11.25
CA ALA A 60 9.55 30.36 -12.71
C ALA A 60 8.12 30.52 -13.25
N HIS A 61 8.00 31.03 -14.45
CA HIS A 61 6.74 31.09 -15.19
C HIS A 61 6.84 30.24 -16.46
N PRO A 62 5.84 29.43 -16.78
CA PRO A 62 4.59 29.15 -16.02
C PRO A 62 4.85 28.58 -14.62
N LEU A 63 4.01 28.98 -13.65
CA LEU A 63 4.20 28.52 -12.27
C LEU A 63 3.80 27.04 -12.13
N HIS A 64 4.71 26.23 -11.59
CA HIS A 64 4.52 24.82 -11.33
C HIS A 64 4.71 24.52 -9.84
N LEU A 65 3.67 24.02 -9.18
CA LEU A 65 3.66 23.74 -7.74
C LEU A 65 3.18 22.31 -7.46
N LEU A 66 3.81 21.66 -6.47
CA LEU A 66 3.48 20.31 -6.05
C LEU A 66 3.01 20.28 -4.59
N PHE A 67 1.88 19.64 -4.37
CA PHE A 67 1.32 19.32 -3.06
C PHE A 67 1.60 17.84 -2.74
N ASN A 68 2.59 17.58 -1.91
CA ASN A 68 2.83 16.24 -1.41
C ASN A 68 2.05 16.02 -0.11
N MET A 69 0.92 15.32 -0.20
CA MET A 69 -0.01 15.14 0.91
C MET A 69 -0.53 13.71 0.96
N ALA A 70 -0.66 13.17 2.16
CA ALA A 70 -1.10 11.81 2.42
C ALA A 70 -2.41 11.44 1.69
N THR A 71 -2.60 10.16 1.40
CA THR A 71 -3.91 9.64 0.96
C THR A 71 -4.94 9.88 2.07
N GLY A 72 -6.16 10.25 1.71
CA GLY A 72 -7.21 10.59 2.68
C GLY A 72 -7.10 11.98 3.32
N SER A 73 -6.06 12.77 2.99
CA SER A 73 -5.89 14.14 3.49
C SER A 73 -6.86 15.17 2.87
N GLY A 74 -7.68 14.76 1.91
CA GLY A 74 -8.64 15.64 1.26
C GLY A 74 -8.02 16.51 0.15
N LYS A 75 -7.04 16.02 -0.59
CA LYS A 75 -6.43 16.70 -1.75
C LYS A 75 -7.49 17.25 -2.72
N THR A 76 -8.53 16.47 -2.99
CA THR A 76 -9.62 16.88 -3.91
C THR A 76 -10.41 18.06 -3.37
N LEU A 77 -10.59 18.21 -2.05
CA LEU A 77 -11.19 19.39 -1.44
C LEU A 77 -10.32 20.63 -1.62
N ILE A 78 -9.00 20.48 -1.48
CA ILE A 78 -8.04 21.56 -1.75
C ILE A 78 -8.13 21.97 -3.22
N MET A 79 -8.15 21.02 -4.17
CA MET A 79 -8.32 21.31 -5.60
C MET A 79 -9.59 22.14 -5.85
N ALA A 80 -10.73 21.75 -5.23
CA ALA A 80 -11.98 22.49 -5.36
C ALA A 80 -11.87 23.94 -4.84
N GLY A 81 -11.27 24.13 -3.66
CA GLY A 81 -11.06 25.48 -3.11
C GLY A 81 -10.10 26.31 -3.95
N LEU A 82 -9.04 25.72 -4.52
CA LEU A 82 -8.11 26.40 -5.42
C LEU A 82 -8.80 26.81 -6.73
N ILE A 83 -9.70 26.00 -7.27
CA ILE A 83 -10.51 26.35 -8.45
C ILE A 83 -11.36 27.60 -8.17
N LEU A 84 -12.04 27.65 -7.02
CA LEU A 84 -12.84 28.82 -6.64
C LEU A 84 -11.98 30.08 -6.50
N TYR A 85 -10.85 29.97 -5.82
CA TYR A 85 -9.92 31.09 -5.64
C TYR A 85 -9.34 31.58 -6.97
N LEU A 86 -8.91 30.65 -7.83
CA LEU A 86 -8.33 30.98 -9.13
C LEU A 86 -9.40 31.57 -10.09
N TYR A 87 -10.66 31.15 -9.97
CA TYR A 87 -11.75 31.75 -10.71
C TYR A 87 -11.92 33.22 -10.31
N GLU A 88 -11.92 33.58 -9.03
CA GLU A 88 -11.94 34.97 -8.57
C GLU A 88 -10.74 35.76 -9.11
N ASN A 89 -9.57 35.12 -9.26
CA ASN A 89 -8.37 35.71 -9.85
C ASN A 89 -8.33 35.67 -11.39
N GLY A 90 -9.49 35.45 -12.02
CA GLY A 90 -9.69 35.60 -13.46
C GLY A 90 -9.32 34.39 -14.30
N TYR A 91 -9.04 33.20 -13.72
CA TYR A 91 -8.98 31.94 -14.45
C TYR A 91 -10.39 31.43 -14.72
N ARG A 92 -10.60 30.80 -15.87
CA ARG A 92 -11.91 30.26 -16.27
C ARG A 92 -11.83 28.83 -16.73
N ASN A 93 -10.65 28.40 -17.20
CA ASN A 93 -10.43 27.14 -17.86
C ASN A 93 -9.49 26.28 -17.03
N PHE A 94 -9.91 25.05 -16.73
CA PHE A 94 -9.21 24.10 -15.89
C PHE A 94 -9.09 22.76 -16.62
N LEU A 95 -7.89 22.18 -16.63
CA LEU A 95 -7.64 20.85 -17.17
C LEU A 95 -7.30 19.91 -16.02
N PHE A 96 -8.24 19.02 -15.68
CA PHE A 96 -8.01 17.99 -14.69
C PHE A 96 -7.58 16.69 -15.39
N PHE A 97 -6.43 16.15 -15.06
CA PHE A 97 -5.94 14.91 -15.65
C PHE A 97 -5.28 13.99 -14.63
N VAL A 98 -5.40 12.67 -14.88
CA VAL A 98 -4.87 11.59 -14.08
C VAL A 98 -4.47 10.42 -14.98
N ASN A 99 -3.89 9.37 -14.37
CA ASN A 99 -3.53 8.15 -15.09
C ASN A 99 -4.69 7.14 -15.25
N SER A 100 -5.79 7.28 -14.51
CA SER A 100 -6.89 6.30 -14.45
C SER A 100 -8.26 6.91 -14.72
N THR A 101 -9.07 6.27 -15.57
CA THR A 101 -10.45 6.66 -15.87
C THR A 101 -11.38 6.59 -14.65
N ASN A 102 -11.11 5.66 -13.72
CA ASN A 102 -11.91 5.51 -12.49
C ASN A 102 -11.80 6.75 -11.59
N ILE A 103 -10.61 7.35 -11.51
CA ILE A 103 -10.39 8.59 -10.74
C ILE A 103 -11.12 9.75 -11.39
N ILE A 104 -11.16 9.82 -12.71
CA ILE A 104 -11.92 10.86 -13.44
C ILE A 104 -13.39 10.80 -13.08
N GLN A 105 -14.02 9.63 -13.15
CA GLN A 105 -15.44 9.50 -12.86
C GLN A 105 -15.76 9.89 -11.41
N LYS A 106 -14.97 9.44 -10.46
CA LYS A 106 -15.08 9.84 -9.04
C LYS A 106 -14.94 11.35 -8.86
N THR A 107 -13.98 11.96 -9.53
CA THR A 107 -13.76 13.42 -9.43
C THR A 107 -14.88 14.20 -10.09
N LYS A 108 -15.40 13.73 -11.23
CA LYS A 108 -16.60 14.29 -11.84
C LYS A 108 -17.79 14.27 -10.90
N ASP A 109 -18.06 13.15 -10.24
CA ASP A 109 -19.14 13.04 -9.24
C ASP A 109 -18.94 14.04 -8.09
N ASN A 110 -17.74 14.18 -7.59
CA ASN A 110 -17.43 15.10 -6.50
C ASN A 110 -17.57 16.58 -6.91
N PHE A 111 -17.33 16.92 -8.17
CA PHE A 111 -17.36 18.30 -8.66
C PHE A 111 -18.68 18.71 -9.33
N LEU A 112 -19.41 17.77 -9.91
CA LEU A 112 -20.53 18.05 -10.79
C LEU A 112 -21.88 17.53 -10.29
N ASN A 113 -21.88 16.55 -9.37
CA ASN A 113 -23.11 15.90 -8.94
C ASN A 113 -23.53 16.36 -7.53
N PRO A 114 -24.52 17.30 -7.40
CA PRO A 114 -24.98 17.79 -6.09
C PRO A 114 -25.63 16.70 -5.21
N GLN A 115 -26.01 15.56 -5.79
CA GLN A 115 -26.60 14.44 -5.05
C GLN A 115 -25.53 13.47 -4.52
N SER A 116 -24.28 13.63 -4.93
CA SER A 116 -23.18 12.85 -4.39
C SER A 116 -22.98 13.14 -2.91
N SER A 117 -22.79 12.11 -2.11
CA SER A 117 -22.41 12.24 -0.69
C SER A 117 -21.07 12.95 -0.52
N LYS A 118 -20.25 13.01 -1.58
CA LYS A 118 -18.92 13.65 -1.59
C LYS A 118 -18.87 14.93 -2.45
N PHE A 119 -20.01 15.51 -2.77
CA PHE A 119 -20.05 16.78 -3.54
C PHE A 119 -19.35 17.90 -2.78
N LEU A 120 -18.44 18.60 -3.44
CA LEU A 120 -17.47 19.49 -2.80
C LEU A 120 -17.89 20.97 -2.77
N PHE A 121 -18.80 21.38 -3.63
CA PHE A 121 -19.28 22.77 -3.70
C PHE A 121 -20.63 22.94 -3.02
N ILE A 122 -21.07 24.15 -2.84
CA ILE A 122 -22.49 24.43 -2.63
C ILE A 122 -23.25 24.29 -3.97
N PRO A 123 -24.55 23.95 -3.95
CA PRO A 123 -25.31 23.79 -5.18
C PRO A 123 -25.42 25.08 -6.03
N ASP A 124 -25.37 26.24 -5.41
CA ASP A 124 -25.48 27.54 -6.05
C ASP A 124 -24.25 28.40 -5.70
N ILE A 125 -23.21 28.30 -6.51
CA ILE A 125 -21.95 29.03 -6.32
C ILE A 125 -22.17 30.52 -6.69
N VAL A 126 -21.80 31.41 -5.77
CA VAL A 126 -21.89 32.88 -5.99
C VAL A 126 -20.50 33.50 -5.77
N ILE A 127 -19.97 34.13 -6.82
CA ILE A 127 -18.67 34.82 -6.78
C ILE A 127 -18.84 36.23 -7.36
N GLY A 128 -18.48 37.27 -6.59
CA GLY A 128 -18.60 38.64 -7.03
C GLY A 128 -20.02 39.03 -7.46
N ASN A 129 -21.05 38.58 -6.76
CA ASN A 129 -22.47 38.75 -7.07
C ASN A 129 -22.95 38.08 -8.37
N GLN A 130 -22.23 37.13 -8.92
CA GLN A 130 -22.61 36.36 -10.08
C GLN A 130 -22.80 34.88 -9.71
N HIS A 131 -23.86 34.26 -10.25
CA HIS A 131 -24.03 32.81 -10.20
C HIS A 131 -23.06 32.17 -11.17
N VAL A 132 -22.27 31.23 -10.68
CA VAL A 132 -21.21 30.54 -11.41
C VAL A 132 -21.52 29.06 -11.45
N ARG A 133 -21.41 28.42 -12.60
CA ARG A 133 -21.60 26.99 -12.76
C ARG A 133 -20.25 26.30 -12.97
N VAL A 134 -20.13 25.06 -12.48
CA VAL A 134 -19.04 24.19 -12.85
C VAL A 134 -19.50 23.38 -14.06
N SER A 135 -18.91 23.65 -15.21
CA SER A 135 -19.30 23.08 -16.50
C SER A 135 -18.22 22.14 -17.04
N PRO A 136 -18.54 20.85 -17.26
CA PRO A 136 -17.62 19.95 -17.93
C PRO A 136 -17.52 20.29 -19.41
N VAL A 137 -16.31 20.39 -19.94
CA VAL A 137 -16.03 20.70 -21.33
C VAL A 137 -15.05 19.72 -21.95
N GLU A 138 -15.04 19.61 -23.28
CA GLU A 138 -14.11 18.75 -24.02
C GLU A 138 -12.88 19.51 -24.51
N ASN A 139 -13.01 20.79 -24.81
CA ASN A 139 -11.95 21.73 -25.17
C ASN A 139 -12.33 23.12 -24.64
N PHE A 140 -11.54 24.16 -24.92
CA PHE A 140 -11.80 25.53 -24.43
C PHE A 140 -12.31 26.49 -25.50
N GLU A 141 -12.71 26.01 -26.67
CA GLU A 141 -13.32 26.82 -27.71
C GLU A 141 -14.82 27.03 -27.45
N GLY A 142 -15.28 28.24 -27.54
CA GLY A 142 -16.70 28.58 -27.42
C GLY A 142 -17.32 28.35 -26.04
N VAL A 143 -16.51 28.16 -25.01
CA VAL A 143 -16.97 27.94 -23.62
C VAL A 143 -17.54 29.21 -23.00
N ASN A 144 -18.46 29.08 -22.03
CA ASN A 144 -19.02 30.21 -21.33
C ASN A 144 -17.97 30.88 -20.43
N PRO A 145 -17.58 32.15 -20.66
CA PRO A 145 -16.58 32.84 -19.87
C PRO A 145 -17.05 33.22 -18.45
N LYS A 146 -18.29 32.96 -18.10
CA LYS A 146 -18.84 33.16 -16.75
C LYS A 146 -18.82 31.88 -15.91
N ASP A 147 -18.55 30.75 -16.52
CA ASP A 147 -18.53 29.46 -15.82
C ASP A 147 -17.12 29.04 -15.45
N ILE A 148 -17.02 28.11 -14.52
CA ILE A 148 -15.81 27.32 -14.24
C ILE A 148 -15.80 26.16 -15.24
N ASN A 149 -15.01 26.27 -16.30
CA ASN A 149 -14.95 25.26 -17.36
C ASN A 149 -13.88 24.23 -17.03
N ILE A 150 -14.24 22.96 -16.84
CA ILE A 150 -13.30 21.90 -16.48
C ILE A 150 -13.27 20.80 -17.55
N CYS A 151 -12.14 20.63 -18.20
CA CYS A 151 -11.88 19.47 -19.06
C CYS A 151 -11.30 18.32 -18.21
N PHE A 152 -11.97 17.18 -18.20
CA PHE A 152 -11.54 15.99 -17.48
C PHE A 152 -10.99 14.95 -18.44
N THR A 153 -9.73 14.57 -18.29
CA THR A 153 -9.08 13.63 -19.22
C THR A 153 -8.08 12.72 -18.53
N THR A 154 -7.63 11.68 -19.21
CA THR A 154 -6.43 10.92 -18.79
C THR A 154 -5.21 11.50 -19.50
N ILE A 155 -4.01 11.30 -18.91
CA ILE A 155 -2.76 11.75 -19.54
C ILE A 155 -2.55 11.06 -20.89
N GLN A 156 -2.95 9.81 -21.04
CA GLN A 156 -2.89 9.05 -22.30
C GLN A 156 -3.79 9.69 -23.36
N LYS A 157 -5.05 9.97 -23.01
CA LYS A 157 -5.99 10.62 -23.94
C LYS A 157 -5.50 12.02 -24.31
N LEU A 158 -5.04 12.80 -23.34
CA LEU A 158 -4.49 14.14 -23.55
C LEU A 158 -3.32 14.12 -24.54
N HIS A 159 -2.38 13.19 -24.36
CA HIS A 159 -1.24 13.02 -25.27
C HIS A 159 -1.71 12.67 -26.71
N ILE A 160 -2.66 11.74 -26.83
CA ILE A 160 -3.22 11.34 -28.13
C ILE A 160 -3.96 12.51 -28.80
N ASP A 161 -4.79 13.23 -28.05
CA ASP A 161 -5.59 14.35 -28.59
C ASP A 161 -4.68 15.49 -29.06
N LEU A 162 -3.53 15.73 -28.43
CA LEU A 162 -2.56 16.74 -28.84
C LEU A 162 -1.61 16.31 -29.97
N THR A 163 -1.44 15.02 -30.16
CA THR A 163 -0.54 14.47 -31.21
C THR A 163 -1.26 14.00 -32.45
N THR A 164 -2.60 13.86 -32.39
CA THR A 164 -3.42 13.37 -33.50
C THR A 164 -4.54 14.38 -33.79
N GLU A 165 -4.64 14.86 -35.01
CA GLU A 165 -5.73 15.75 -35.43
C GLU A 165 -7.07 15.02 -35.35
N LYS A 166 -7.98 15.51 -34.48
CA LYS A 166 -9.36 15.04 -34.32
C LYS A 166 -10.29 16.23 -34.18
N GLU A 167 -11.49 16.11 -34.74
CA GLU A 167 -12.54 17.10 -34.52
C GLU A 167 -12.91 17.18 -33.05
N ASN A 168 -13.07 18.38 -32.52
CA ASN A 168 -13.42 18.69 -31.12
C ASN A 168 -12.41 18.25 -30.08
N ALA A 169 -11.20 17.81 -30.46
CA ALA A 169 -10.15 17.51 -29.50
C ALA A 169 -9.52 18.80 -28.95
N ILE A 170 -8.96 18.72 -27.75
CA ILE A 170 -8.17 19.80 -27.19
C ILE A 170 -6.85 19.94 -27.95
N THR A 171 -6.40 21.15 -28.20
CA THR A 171 -5.22 21.45 -29.02
C THR A 171 -4.26 22.38 -28.27
N PHE A 172 -3.01 22.50 -28.76
CA PHE A 172 -2.05 23.48 -28.21
C PHE A 172 -2.52 24.92 -28.36
N GLU A 173 -3.41 25.19 -29.34
CA GLU A 173 -3.96 26.51 -29.53
C GLU A 173 -4.90 26.93 -28.40
N ASP A 174 -5.65 26.02 -27.82
CA ASP A 174 -6.45 26.24 -26.63
C ASP A 174 -5.60 26.79 -25.49
N PHE A 175 -4.45 26.22 -25.26
CA PHE A 175 -3.51 26.60 -24.19
C PHE A 175 -2.74 27.90 -24.52
N ARG A 176 -2.65 28.28 -25.77
CA ARG A 176 -2.03 29.55 -26.21
C ARG A 176 -2.99 30.73 -26.11
N LYS A 177 -4.25 30.52 -26.49
CA LYS A 177 -5.28 31.55 -26.48
C LYS A 177 -5.84 31.86 -25.09
N HIS A 178 -5.87 30.83 -24.24
CA HIS A 178 -6.46 30.92 -22.92
C HIS A 178 -5.43 30.64 -21.85
N LYS A 179 -5.53 31.33 -20.71
CA LYS A 179 -4.80 30.91 -19.52
C LYS A 179 -5.53 29.73 -18.86
N VAL A 180 -4.82 28.65 -18.66
CA VAL A 180 -5.38 27.39 -18.19
C VAL A 180 -4.66 26.94 -16.91
N VAL A 181 -5.44 26.43 -15.96
CA VAL A 181 -4.91 25.76 -14.77
C VAL A 181 -4.91 24.25 -15.02
N LEU A 182 -3.73 23.66 -15.06
CA LEU A 182 -3.53 22.22 -15.15
C LEU A 182 -3.51 21.64 -13.74
N ILE A 183 -4.37 20.67 -13.46
CA ILE A 183 -4.46 19.98 -12.16
C ILE A 183 -4.18 18.50 -12.41
N ALA A 184 -3.04 18.03 -11.93
CA ALA A 184 -2.64 16.64 -12.01
C ALA A 184 -2.85 15.95 -10.64
N ASP A 185 -3.71 14.94 -10.58
CA ASP A 185 -3.81 14.10 -9.38
C ASP A 185 -3.00 12.82 -9.57
N GLU A 186 -2.47 12.26 -8.47
CA GLU A 186 -1.56 11.12 -8.45
C GLU A 186 -0.32 11.33 -9.37
N ALA A 187 0.25 12.53 -9.31
CA ALA A 187 1.33 12.99 -10.22
C ALA A 187 2.61 12.12 -10.17
N HIS A 188 2.79 11.26 -9.16
CA HIS A 188 3.91 10.32 -9.09
C HIS A 188 3.95 9.35 -10.28
N HIS A 189 2.82 9.07 -10.93
CA HIS A 189 2.78 8.27 -12.15
C HIS A 189 3.41 8.95 -13.37
N LEU A 190 3.58 10.25 -13.34
CA LEU A 190 4.32 10.99 -14.36
C LEU A 190 5.84 10.84 -14.23
N ASN A 191 6.32 10.27 -13.12
CA ASN A 191 7.73 10.26 -12.74
C ASN A 191 8.31 8.85 -12.47
N VAL A 192 7.56 7.77 -12.73
CA VAL A 192 8.01 6.39 -12.44
C VAL A 192 8.98 5.92 -13.51
N ARG A 193 10.23 5.63 -13.13
CA ARG A 193 11.24 5.01 -13.97
C ARG A 193 11.15 3.48 -13.91
N THR A 194 10.24 2.88 -14.67
CA THR A 194 10.30 1.45 -14.97
C THR A 194 10.87 1.27 -16.38
N THR A 195 11.80 0.36 -16.53
CA THR A 195 12.61 0.16 -17.76
C THR A 195 11.83 -0.21 -19.01
N SER A 196 10.56 -0.61 -18.92
CA SER A 196 9.70 -0.94 -20.05
C SER A 196 8.82 0.21 -20.55
N ASP A 197 8.60 1.25 -19.71
CA ASP A 197 7.65 2.31 -20.01
C ASP A 197 8.31 3.71 -20.04
N GLN A 198 9.64 3.77 -19.93
CA GLN A 198 10.38 5.03 -19.78
C GLN A 198 10.16 6.00 -20.93
N GLU A 199 10.12 5.52 -22.18
CA GLU A 199 9.86 6.35 -23.37
C GLU A 199 8.44 6.94 -23.37
N LEU A 200 7.44 6.19 -22.88
CA LEU A 200 6.06 6.64 -22.75
C LEU A 200 5.93 7.72 -21.68
N PHE A 201 6.55 7.55 -20.53
CA PHE A 201 6.49 8.52 -19.42
C PHE A 201 7.23 9.82 -19.76
N GLU A 202 8.41 9.74 -20.38
CA GLU A 202 9.12 10.93 -20.90
C GLU A 202 8.28 11.67 -21.93
N SER A 203 7.50 10.96 -22.74
CA SER A 203 6.56 11.52 -23.70
C SER A 203 5.40 12.29 -23.02
N TRP A 204 4.84 11.74 -21.92
CA TRP A 204 3.76 12.40 -21.18
C TRP A 204 4.24 13.62 -20.40
N GLU A 205 5.40 13.52 -19.75
CA GLU A 205 6.03 14.64 -19.07
C GLU A 205 6.30 15.80 -20.04
N ASN A 206 6.88 15.49 -21.20
CA ASN A 206 7.12 16.48 -22.26
C ASN A 206 5.79 17.10 -22.77
N THR A 207 4.72 16.32 -22.85
CA THR A 207 3.40 16.83 -23.23
C THR A 207 2.90 17.87 -22.25
N VAL A 208 2.93 17.59 -20.95
CA VAL A 208 2.51 18.52 -19.89
C VAL A 208 3.39 19.77 -19.89
N GLU A 209 4.71 19.63 -20.01
CA GLU A 209 5.61 20.77 -20.10
C GLU A 209 5.33 21.64 -21.35
N ASN A 210 5.08 21.01 -22.49
CA ASN A 210 4.78 21.74 -23.73
C ASN A 210 3.45 22.48 -23.63
N ILE A 211 2.42 21.91 -22.98
CA ILE A 211 1.18 22.61 -22.67
C ILE A 211 1.45 23.85 -21.81
N CYS A 212 2.18 23.69 -20.71
CA CYS A 212 2.48 24.79 -19.81
C CYS A 212 3.19 25.94 -20.53
N LYS A 213 4.17 25.62 -21.37
CA LYS A 213 4.96 26.62 -22.13
C LYS A 213 4.17 27.43 -23.17
N GLN A 214 2.93 27.02 -23.51
CA GLN A 214 2.11 27.76 -24.50
C GLN A 214 1.71 29.15 -24.01
N ASN A 215 1.56 29.36 -22.69
CA ASN A 215 1.19 30.66 -22.11
C ASN A 215 1.89 30.84 -20.76
N ALA A 216 2.52 31.99 -20.55
CA ALA A 216 3.24 32.29 -19.31
C ALA A 216 2.32 32.35 -18.08
N ASP A 217 1.03 32.62 -18.27
CA ASP A 217 0.01 32.64 -17.20
C ASP A 217 -0.61 31.27 -16.92
N ASN A 218 -0.21 30.20 -17.62
CA ASN A 218 -0.64 28.86 -17.27
C ASN A 218 -0.08 28.46 -15.89
N LEU A 219 -0.86 27.66 -15.16
CA LEU A 219 -0.46 27.11 -13.87
C LEU A 219 -0.47 25.58 -13.95
N LEU A 220 0.54 24.94 -13.36
CA LEU A 220 0.54 23.50 -13.14
C LEU A 220 0.53 23.21 -11.64
N LEU A 221 -0.53 22.55 -11.17
CA LEU A 221 -0.74 22.13 -9.80
C LEU A 221 -0.75 20.63 -9.73
N GLU A 222 0.28 20.06 -9.17
CA GLU A 222 0.45 18.62 -9.01
C GLU A 222 0.10 18.19 -7.58
N PHE A 223 -0.61 17.07 -7.46
CA PHE A 223 -0.99 16.44 -6.18
C PHE A 223 -0.52 15.01 -6.15
N THR A 224 0.16 14.63 -5.08
CA THR A 224 0.62 13.25 -4.89
C THR A 224 0.68 12.88 -3.41
N ALA A 225 0.48 11.62 -3.09
CA ALA A 225 0.73 11.09 -1.75
C ALA A 225 2.17 10.61 -1.57
N THR A 226 2.85 10.27 -2.68
CA THR A 226 4.20 9.69 -2.67
C THR A 226 5.15 10.56 -3.48
N HIS A 227 6.28 10.92 -2.88
CA HIS A 227 7.37 11.66 -3.53
C HIS A 227 8.70 11.14 -3.00
N ASP A 228 9.62 10.84 -3.91
CA ASP A 228 10.96 10.37 -3.53
C ASP A 228 11.90 11.55 -3.33
N TYR A 229 12.22 11.84 -2.08
CA TYR A 229 13.15 12.91 -1.68
C TYR A 229 14.62 12.47 -1.68
N GLU A 230 14.91 11.19 -1.96
CA GLU A 230 16.28 10.66 -2.00
C GLU A 230 16.81 10.51 -3.44
N ASP A 231 15.92 10.43 -4.45
CA ASP A 231 16.32 10.40 -5.86
C ASP A 231 16.83 11.77 -6.33
N ALA A 232 18.08 11.85 -6.73
CA ALA A 232 18.74 13.10 -7.14
C ALA A 232 18.06 13.78 -8.34
N GLY A 233 17.46 13.02 -9.26
CA GLY A 233 16.71 13.55 -10.41
C GLY A 233 15.40 14.20 -9.97
N MET A 234 14.69 13.57 -9.04
CA MET A 234 13.46 14.09 -8.45
C MET A 234 13.73 15.34 -7.61
N VAL A 235 14.81 15.33 -6.79
CA VAL A 235 15.25 16.50 -6.02
C VAL A 235 15.51 17.67 -6.95
N SER A 236 16.33 17.51 -7.97
CA SER A 236 16.67 18.59 -8.93
C SER A 236 15.41 19.15 -9.63
N LYS A 237 14.45 18.29 -9.97
CA LYS A 237 13.22 18.68 -10.68
C LYS A 237 12.22 19.43 -9.79
N TYR A 238 12.09 19.02 -8.52
CA TYR A 238 10.98 19.45 -7.64
C TYR A 238 11.41 20.31 -6.45
N GLN A 239 12.68 20.56 -6.25
CA GLN A 239 13.21 21.31 -5.11
C GLN A 239 12.50 22.66 -4.88
N ASN A 240 12.25 23.41 -5.96
CA ASN A 240 11.58 24.72 -5.92
C ASN A 240 10.08 24.66 -6.25
N LYS A 241 9.47 23.47 -6.23
CA LYS A 241 8.07 23.27 -6.62
C LYS A 241 7.22 22.65 -5.50
N VAL A 242 7.81 21.85 -4.61
CA VAL A 242 7.10 21.26 -3.47
C VAL A 242 6.80 22.36 -2.46
N ILE A 243 5.53 22.74 -2.32
CA ILE A 243 5.12 23.81 -1.38
C ILE A 243 4.68 23.26 -0.02
N ILE A 244 4.24 22.04 0.03
CA ILE A 244 3.85 21.36 1.27
C ILE A 244 4.29 19.88 1.22
N ARG A 245 4.82 19.43 2.34
CA ARG A 245 5.03 18.01 2.64
C ARG A 245 4.21 17.67 3.87
N TYR A 246 3.11 16.95 3.66
CA TYR A 246 2.24 16.45 4.71
C TYR A 246 2.05 14.96 4.50
N ASP A 247 3.05 14.21 4.90
CA ASP A 247 3.14 12.77 4.68
C ASP A 247 2.19 11.99 5.61
N LEU A 248 2.12 10.68 5.40
CA LEU A 248 1.23 9.82 6.15
C LEU A 248 1.61 9.75 7.65
N GLN A 249 2.89 9.95 7.98
CA GLN A 249 3.36 10.01 9.36
C GLN A 249 2.80 11.25 10.08
N GLN A 250 2.88 12.43 9.44
CA GLN A 250 2.30 13.66 10.01
C GLN A 250 0.79 13.55 10.14
N TYR A 251 0.12 13.06 9.09
CA TYR A 251 -1.33 12.81 9.08
C TYR A 251 -1.78 11.91 10.25
N ARG A 252 -0.99 10.90 10.56
CA ARG A 252 -1.22 10.01 11.68
C ARG A 252 -0.93 10.66 13.04
N ASN A 253 0.20 11.38 13.17
CA ASN A 253 0.58 12.08 14.41
C ASN A 253 -0.48 13.11 14.81
N ASP A 254 -1.09 13.76 13.81
CA ASP A 254 -2.21 14.68 13.99
C ASP A 254 -3.56 13.95 14.20
N LYS A 255 -3.54 12.60 14.32
CA LYS A 255 -4.69 11.74 14.65
C LYS A 255 -5.79 11.66 13.60
N PHE A 256 -5.54 12.07 12.35
CA PHE A 256 -6.51 12.02 11.26
C PHE A 256 -6.60 10.64 10.57
N SER A 257 -5.83 9.66 11.00
CA SER A 257 -5.91 8.27 10.55
C SER A 257 -6.42 7.35 11.66
N LYS A 258 -6.94 6.18 11.29
CA LYS A 258 -7.09 5.06 12.24
C LYS A 258 -5.73 4.60 12.73
N ASP A 259 -5.70 4.01 13.91
CA ASP A 259 -4.56 3.22 14.35
C ASP A 259 -4.54 1.88 13.59
N VAL A 260 -3.36 1.34 13.28
CA VAL A 260 -3.23 0.11 12.52
C VAL A 260 -2.72 -1.00 13.41
N MET A 261 -3.50 -2.09 13.48
CA MET A 261 -3.15 -3.29 14.22
C MET A 261 -2.90 -4.43 13.24
N ILE A 262 -1.74 -5.08 13.35
CA ILE A 262 -1.45 -6.31 12.61
C ILE A 262 -1.77 -7.49 13.53
N VAL A 263 -2.69 -8.33 13.06
CA VAL A 263 -3.06 -9.58 13.71
C VAL A 263 -2.47 -10.74 12.93
N GLN A 264 -1.55 -11.45 13.55
CA GLN A 264 -0.94 -12.66 13.01
C GLN A 264 -1.61 -13.87 13.65
N SER A 265 -2.14 -14.73 12.82
CA SER A 265 -2.86 -15.91 13.30
C SER A 265 -2.30 -17.17 12.65
N ASP A 266 -2.13 -18.18 13.45
CA ASP A 266 -1.78 -19.53 13.01
C ASP A 266 -3.02 -20.38 12.70
N PHE A 267 -4.13 -19.73 12.48
CA PHE A 267 -5.35 -20.31 11.99
C PHE A 267 -5.30 -20.56 10.49
N ALA A 268 -6.02 -21.56 10.00
CA ALA A 268 -6.30 -21.70 8.58
C ALA A 268 -7.05 -20.47 8.04
N LEU A 269 -7.11 -20.32 6.72
CA LEU A 269 -7.70 -19.12 6.10
C LEU A 269 -9.17 -18.89 6.52
N GLU A 270 -9.95 -19.95 6.63
CA GLU A 270 -11.38 -19.87 7.00
C GLU A 270 -11.56 -19.30 8.41
N GLU A 271 -10.75 -19.77 9.38
CA GLU A 271 -10.77 -19.25 10.74
C GLU A 271 -10.25 -17.82 10.83
N ARG A 272 -9.24 -17.45 10.05
CA ARG A 272 -8.75 -16.07 9.97
C ARG A 272 -9.82 -15.13 9.39
N ILE A 273 -10.53 -15.57 8.36
CA ILE A 273 -11.69 -14.84 7.83
C ILE A 273 -12.73 -14.67 8.92
N LEU A 274 -13.13 -15.77 9.59
CA LEU A 274 -14.13 -15.73 10.64
C LEU A 274 -13.73 -14.80 11.80
N GLN A 275 -12.47 -14.81 12.19
CA GLN A 275 -11.92 -13.87 13.18
C GLN A 275 -12.11 -12.42 12.76
N ALA A 276 -11.81 -12.07 11.50
CA ALA A 276 -12.02 -10.72 10.98
C ALA A 276 -13.50 -10.32 10.98
N LEU A 277 -14.40 -11.25 10.62
CA LEU A 277 -15.85 -10.99 10.65
C LEU A 277 -16.38 -10.78 12.07
N ILE A 278 -15.87 -11.53 13.04
CA ILE A 278 -16.20 -11.36 14.46
C ILE A 278 -15.74 -9.98 14.95
N LEU A 279 -14.54 -9.54 14.60
CA LEU A 279 -14.04 -8.21 14.96
C LEU A 279 -14.81 -7.10 14.25
N SER A 280 -15.19 -7.30 12.99
CA SER A 280 -16.05 -6.37 12.25
C SER A 280 -17.42 -6.25 12.90
N GLN A 281 -18.03 -7.36 13.33
CA GLN A 281 -19.30 -7.35 14.06
C GLN A 281 -19.15 -6.69 15.44
N TYR A 282 -18.05 -6.96 16.15
CA TYR A 282 -17.77 -6.31 17.43
C TYR A 282 -17.71 -4.79 17.30
N LYS A 283 -17.00 -4.25 16.31
CA LYS A 283 -16.95 -2.81 16.02
C LYS A 283 -18.35 -2.24 15.78
N GLN A 284 -19.18 -2.94 15.02
CA GLN A 284 -20.56 -2.50 14.74
C GLN A 284 -21.42 -2.47 16.00
N GLU A 285 -21.34 -3.50 16.86
CA GLU A 285 -22.11 -3.59 18.10
C GLU A 285 -21.68 -2.53 19.13
N VAL A 286 -20.37 -2.30 19.28
CA VAL A 286 -19.84 -1.24 20.13
C VAL A 286 -20.33 0.13 19.64
N ALA A 287 -20.23 0.40 18.35
CA ALA A 287 -20.72 1.64 17.77
C ALA A 287 -22.23 1.83 18.00
N ALA A 288 -23.02 0.79 17.77
CA ALA A 288 -24.46 0.81 17.98
C ALA A 288 -24.83 1.08 19.44
N LYS A 289 -24.13 0.48 20.42
CA LYS A 289 -24.30 0.74 21.87
C LYS A 289 -24.14 2.23 22.21
N HIS A 290 -23.22 2.91 21.52
CA HIS A 290 -22.97 4.35 21.67
C HIS A 290 -23.75 5.23 20.67
N ARG A 291 -24.74 4.68 19.97
CA ARG A 291 -25.57 5.37 18.96
C ARG A 291 -24.77 5.95 17.80
N ILE A 292 -23.61 5.37 17.52
CA ILE A 292 -22.79 5.70 16.36
C ILE A 292 -23.25 4.80 15.20
N ASN A 293 -23.59 5.41 14.07
CA ASN A 293 -23.92 4.66 12.87
C ASN A 293 -22.66 4.27 12.13
N LEU A 294 -22.04 3.16 12.53
CA LEU A 294 -20.84 2.61 11.91
C LEU A 294 -21.18 1.30 11.19
N LYS A 295 -20.82 1.21 9.93
CA LYS A 295 -20.89 0.01 9.11
C LYS A 295 -19.48 -0.41 8.69
N PRO A 296 -18.78 -1.24 9.48
CA PRO A 296 -17.44 -1.69 9.15
C PRO A 296 -17.45 -2.59 7.91
N VAL A 297 -16.55 -2.34 6.98
CA VAL A 297 -16.32 -3.15 5.77
C VAL A 297 -15.07 -3.99 5.95
N VAL A 298 -15.12 -5.23 5.45
CA VAL A 298 -14.00 -6.18 5.43
C VAL A 298 -13.52 -6.34 3.99
N LEU A 299 -12.21 -6.21 3.76
CA LEU A 299 -11.58 -6.46 2.48
C LEU A 299 -10.86 -7.82 2.51
N LEU A 300 -11.20 -8.70 1.58
CA LEU A 300 -10.53 -9.98 1.35
C LEU A 300 -9.64 -9.86 0.12
N LYS A 301 -8.32 -9.81 0.34
CA LYS A 301 -7.33 -9.56 -0.71
C LYS A 301 -6.77 -10.88 -1.25
N ALA A 302 -6.98 -11.13 -2.55
CA ALA A 302 -6.31 -12.19 -3.30
C ALA A 302 -4.94 -11.71 -3.82
N GLN A 303 -4.04 -12.65 -4.15
CA GLN A 303 -2.66 -12.35 -4.52
C GLN A 303 -2.52 -11.70 -5.90
N ARG A 304 -2.87 -12.44 -6.97
CA ARG A 304 -2.55 -12.04 -8.34
C ARG A 304 -3.67 -12.23 -9.36
N THR A 305 -4.57 -13.20 -9.17
CA THR A 305 -5.53 -13.59 -10.21
C THR A 305 -6.97 -13.32 -9.82
N ILE A 306 -7.77 -12.95 -10.80
CA ILE A 306 -9.21 -12.75 -10.67
C ILE A 306 -9.90 -14.08 -10.28
N ALA A 307 -9.44 -15.19 -10.86
CA ALA A 307 -9.96 -16.53 -10.54
C ALA A 307 -9.82 -16.85 -9.05
N GLN A 308 -8.68 -16.54 -8.43
CA GLN A 308 -8.46 -16.72 -6.99
C GLN A 308 -9.42 -15.85 -6.15
N SER A 309 -9.68 -14.63 -6.58
CA SER A 309 -10.63 -13.75 -5.90
C SER A 309 -12.06 -14.30 -5.96
N HIS A 310 -12.47 -14.86 -7.10
CA HIS A 310 -13.77 -15.53 -7.25
C HIS A 310 -13.85 -16.80 -6.41
N GLU A 311 -12.79 -17.61 -6.36
CA GLU A 311 -12.71 -18.79 -5.49
C GLU A 311 -12.83 -18.39 -4.02
N ASN A 312 -12.12 -17.36 -3.60
CA ASN A 312 -12.22 -16.81 -2.24
C ASN A 312 -13.66 -16.40 -1.91
N LYS A 313 -14.36 -15.71 -2.82
CA LYS A 313 -15.77 -15.34 -2.63
C LYS A 313 -16.67 -16.56 -2.53
N ALA A 314 -16.48 -17.56 -3.38
CA ALA A 314 -17.29 -18.79 -3.35
C ALA A 314 -17.08 -19.58 -2.04
N ASN A 315 -15.82 -19.68 -1.57
CA ASN A 315 -15.50 -20.32 -0.31
C ASN A 315 -16.03 -19.53 0.90
N PHE A 316 -15.95 -18.21 0.84
CA PHE A 316 -16.55 -17.32 1.84
C PHE A 316 -18.07 -17.52 1.95
N ASN A 317 -18.80 -17.56 0.82
CA ASN A 317 -20.23 -17.78 0.82
C ASN A 317 -20.60 -19.14 1.42
N LYS A 318 -19.83 -20.19 1.12
CA LYS A 318 -19.99 -21.52 1.74
C LYS A 318 -19.72 -21.48 3.25
N LEU A 319 -18.67 -20.79 3.67
CA LEU A 319 -18.33 -20.60 5.09
C LEU A 319 -19.50 -19.93 5.84
N ILE A 320 -20.03 -18.83 5.31
CA ILE A 320 -21.13 -18.10 5.94
C ILE A 320 -22.42 -18.94 5.98
N ALA A 321 -22.78 -19.59 4.88
CA ALA A 321 -23.97 -20.43 4.83
C ALA A 321 -23.88 -21.61 5.83
N GLY A 322 -22.71 -22.25 5.93
CA GLY A 322 -22.43 -23.38 6.82
C GLY A 322 -21.97 -23.00 8.24
N LEU A 323 -21.95 -21.72 8.59
CA LEU A 323 -21.43 -21.25 9.86
C LEU A 323 -22.19 -21.83 11.07
N THR A 324 -21.47 -22.31 12.06
CA THR A 324 -21.97 -22.94 13.27
C THR A 324 -21.36 -22.34 14.54
N ALA A 325 -22.04 -22.52 15.69
CA ALA A 325 -21.51 -22.09 16.98
C ALA A 325 -20.19 -22.79 17.35
N LYS A 326 -19.93 -24.00 16.81
CA LYS A 326 -18.63 -24.68 17.04
C LYS A 326 -17.45 -23.93 16.44
N GLN A 327 -17.60 -23.35 15.25
CA GLN A 327 -16.55 -22.55 14.60
C GLN A 327 -16.34 -21.24 15.36
N ILE A 328 -17.38 -20.60 15.87
CA ILE A 328 -17.27 -19.44 16.76
C ILE A 328 -16.46 -19.81 18.01
N ALA A 329 -16.77 -20.96 18.63
CA ALA A 329 -16.08 -21.43 19.83
C ALA A 329 -14.57 -21.74 19.58
N LEU A 330 -14.17 -22.10 18.36
CA LEU A 330 -12.75 -22.24 18.01
C LEU A 330 -12.03 -20.89 18.03
N VAL A 331 -12.60 -19.85 17.39
CA VAL A 331 -12.03 -18.51 17.37
C VAL A 331 -12.01 -17.89 18.78
N ARG A 332 -12.96 -18.24 19.63
CA ARG A 332 -12.97 -17.79 21.05
C ARG A 332 -11.75 -18.25 21.84
N LYS A 333 -11.10 -19.35 21.46
CA LYS A 333 -9.88 -19.85 22.10
C LYS A 333 -8.65 -19.01 21.75
N SER A 334 -8.76 -18.06 20.84
CA SER A 334 -7.68 -17.16 20.48
C SER A 334 -7.18 -16.41 21.71
N ASP A 335 -5.88 -16.33 21.87
CA ASP A 335 -5.17 -15.58 22.90
C ASP A 335 -4.94 -14.10 22.53
N ILE A 336 -5.38 -13.68 21.33
CA ILE A 336 -5.29 -12.29 20.88
C ILE A 336 -6.16 -11.37 21.77
N PRO A 337 -5.57 -10.35 22.40
CA PRO A 337 -6.31 -9.50 23.34
C PRO A 337 -7.54 -8.83 22.73
N VAL A 338 -7.49 -8.40 21.46
CA VAL A 338 -8.64 -7.76 20.80
C VAL A 338 -9.77 -8.76 20.55
N VAL A 339 -9.45 -10.01 20.22
CA VAL A 339 -10.46 -11.09 20.05
C VAL A 339 -11.09 -11.45 21.39
N GLN A 340 -10.28 -11.57 22.44
CA GLN A 340 -10.78 -11.81 23.79
C GLN A 340 -11.72 -10.68 24.26
N ARG A 341 -11.36 -9.41 24.05
CA ARG A 341 -12.23 -8.26 24.32
C ARG A 341 -13.55 -8.33 23.57
N ALA A 342 -13.52 -8.76 22.30
CA ALA A 342 -14.75 -8.93 21.52
C ALA A 342 -15.69 -9.96 22.15
N PHE A 343 -15.19 -11.13 22.52
CA PHE A 343 -15.99 -12.16 23.16
C PHE A 343 -16.44 -11.80 24.56
N GLN A 344 -15.62 -11.07 25.33
CA GLN A 344 -16.02 -10.50 26.61
C GLN A 344 -17.20 -9.54 26.44
N PHE A 345 -17.10 -8.61 25.49
CA PHE A 345 -18.18 -7.68 25.16
C PHE A 345 -19.47 -8.42 24.76
N PHE A 346 -19.39 -9.45 23.90
CA PHE A 346 -20.55 -10.22 23.53
C PHE A 346 -21.20 -10.89 24.74
N ALA A 347 -20.39 -11.47 25.63
CA ALA A 347 -20.90 -12.10 26.85
C ALA A 347 -21.58 -11.08 27.80
N GLU A 348 -20.95 -9.93 28.02
CA GLU A 348 -21.48 -8.85 28.87
C GLU A 348 -22.81 -8.25 28.32
N ASN A 349 -22.97 -8.26 27.00
CA ASN A 349 -24.19 -7.76 26.35
C ASN A 349 -25.20 -8.90 25.98
N GLY A 350 -25.00 -10.09 26.53
CA GLY A 350 -25.93 -11.22 26.38
C GLY A 350 -26.00 -11.81 24.97
N ILE A 351 -24.97 -11.60 24.15
CA ILE A 351 -24.89 -12.13 22.76
C ILE A 351 -24.27 -13.53 22.80
N THR A 352 -25.08 -14.54 22.64
CA THR A 352 -24.62 -15.93 22.59
C THR A 352 -23.96 -16.27 21.25
N ASP A 353 -23.20 -17.37 21.19
CA ASP A 353 -22.57 -17.84 19.95
C ASP A 353 -23.60 -18.12 18.85
N GLY A 354 -24.78 -18.66 19.19
CA GLY A 354 -25.87 -18.86 18.24
C GLY A 354 -26.40 -17.54 17.67
N GLN A 355 -26.59 -16.54 18.53
CA GLN A 355 -27.01 -15.21 18.07
C GLN A 355 -25.93 -14.52 17.23
N LEU A 356 -24.65 -14.71 17.56
CA LEU A 356 -23.53 -14.20 16.76
C LEU A 356 -23.51 -14.86 15.38
N VAL A 357 -23.72 -16.16 15.27
CA VAL A 357 -23.86 -16.87 13.99
C VAL A 357 -24.97 -16.25 13.14
N GLU A 358 -26.16 -16.05 13.70
CA GLU A 358 -27.29 -15.46 12.96
C GLU A 358 -27.00 -14.02 12.50
N ARG A 359 -26.31 -13.22 13.35
CA ARG A 359 -25.89 -11.86 12.97
C ARG A 359 -24.88 -11.89 11.82
N LEU A 360 -23.86 -12.74 11.89
CA LEU A 360 -22.85 -12.87 10.84
C LEU A 360 -23.48 -13.36 9.52
N LYS A 361 -24.37 -14.34 9.55
CA LYS A 361 -25.08 -14.80 8.35
C LYS A 361 -25.93 -13.70 7.71
N ARG A 362 -26.58 -12.86 8.52
CA ARG A 362 -27.38 -11.74 8.03
C ARG A 362 -26.51 -10.62 7.45
N GLU A 363 -25.46 -10.22 8.18
CA GLU A 363 -24.62 -9.07 7.82
C GLU A 363 -23.68 -9.37 6.64
N PHE A 364 -23.25 -10.62 6.49
CA PHE A 364 -22.34 -11.06 5.43
C PHE A 364 -23.00 -11.99 4.42
N HIS A 365 -24.32 -11.84 4.22
CA HIS A 365 -25.03 -12.54 3.17
C HIS A 365 -24.41 -12.23 1.78
N GLU A 366 -24.50 -13.16 0.83
CA GLU A 366 -23.89 -13.04 -0.50
C GLU A 366 -24.26 -11.76 -1.25
N ASP A 367 -25.47 -11.23 -1.05
CA ASP A 367 -25.94 -9.96 -1.63
C ASP A 367 -25.17 -8.73 -1.08
N PHE A 368 -24.50 -8.88 0.05
CA PHE A 368 -23.71 -7.82 0.69
C PHE A 368 -22.21 -8.02 0.49
N CYS A 369 -21.85 -8.90 -0.45
CA CYS A 369 -20.50 -9.28 -0.81
C CYS A 369 -20.19 -8.85 -2.26
N LEU A 370 -19.31 -7.88 -2.43
CA LEU A 370 -18.95 -7.33 -3.74
C LEU A 370 -17.60 -7.87 -4.22
N SER A 371 -17.53 -8.36 -5.46
CA SER A 371 -16.28 -8.69 -6.14
C SER A 371 -15.85 -7.53 -7.05
N VAL A 372 -14.56 -7.15 -7.01
CA VAL A 372 -14.05 -5.98 -7.73
C VAL A 372 -12.79 -6.37 -8.48
N ASN A 373 -12.94 -7.05 -9.61
CA ASN A 373 -11.81 -7.68 -10.29
C ASN A 373 -11.70 -7.37 -11.78
N GLU A 374 -12.77 -7.01 -12.49
CA GLU A 374 -12.79 -6.95 -13.95
C GLU A 374 -12.71 -5.53 -14.52
N GLU A 375 -11.95 -5.36 -15.60
CA GLU A 375 -12.07 -4.22 -16.50
C GLU A 375 -13.39 -4.36 -17.26
N GLY A 376 -14.34 -3.46 -17.01
CA GLY A 376 -15.67 -3.50 -17.61
C GLY A 376 -16.78 -4.00 -16.68
N GLU A 377 -16.50 -4.22 -15.38
CA GLU A 377 -17.55 -4.36 -14.39
C GLU A 377 -18.51 -3.17 -14.50
N LYS A 378 -19.80 -3.52 -14.57
CA LYS A 378 -20.90 -2.58 -14.73
C LYS A 378 -20.66 -1.34 -13.85
N GLU A 379 -20.87 -0.19 -14.41
CA GLU A 379 -20.83 1.12 -13.76
C GLU A 379 -21.49 1.12 -12.36
N GLN A 380 -22.48 0.25 -12.17
CA GLN A 380 -23.16 -0.02 -10.91
C GLN A 380 -22.22 -0.53 -9.78
N TYR A 381 -21.22 -1.36 -10.07
CA TYR A 381 -20.30 -1.86 -9.04
C TYR A 381 -19.33 -0.78 -8.59
N GLN A 382 -18.93 0.10 -9.49
CA GLN A 382 -18.12 1.26 -9.13
C GLN A 382 -18.89 2.26 -8.28
N LEU A 383 -20.16 2.50 -8.61
CA LEU A 383 -21.05 3.33 -7.79
C LEU A 383 -21.22 2.74 -6.38
N LEU A 384 -21.38 1.43 -6.26
CA LEU A 384 -21.47 0.75 -4.96
C LEU A 384 -20.16 0.89 -4.16
N LEU A 385 -18.98 0.79 -4.81
CA LEU A 385 -17.71 0.98 -4.15
C LEU A 385 -17.49 2.43 -3.70
N ASN A 386 -17.86 3.40 -4.51
CA ASN A 386 -17.72 4.81 -4.18
C ASN A 386 -18.69 5.29 -3.10
N SER A 387 -19.81 4.57 -2.94
CA SER A 387 -20.86 4.87 -1.96
C SER A 387 -20.83 3.96 -0.72
N LEU A 388 -19.73 3.25 -0.44
CA LEU A 388 -19.63 2.33 0.71
C LEU A 388 -19.93 2.99 2.06
N GLU A 389 -19.71 4.29 2.18
CA GLU A 389 -19.98 5.08 3.39
C GLU A 389 -21.44 5.48 3.53
N ASP A 390 -22.23 5.36 2.45
CA ASP A 390 -23.64 5.75 2.46
C ASP A 390 -24.48 4.77 3.26
N ARG A 391 -25.47 5.30 3.97
CA ARG A 391 -26.36 4.50 4.85
C ARG A 391 -27.16 3.45 4.09
N ASN A 392 -27.51 3.74 2.83
CA ASN A 392 -28.30 2.84 2.00
C ASN A 392 -27.47 1.74 1.33
N ASN A 393 -26.16 1.90 1.29
CA ASN A 393 -25.27 0.88 0.77
C ASN A 393 -25.09 -0.23 1.82
N ARG A 394 -25.42 -1.47 1.48
CA ARG A 394 -25.41 -2.60 2.40
C ARG A 394 -24.17 -3.49 2.30
N ILE A 395 -23.20 -3.13 1.45
CA ILE A 395 -21.98 -3.94 1.27
C ILE A 395 -21.17 -3.99 2.56
N ARG A 396 -20.79 -5.23 2.95
CA ARG A 396 -19.99 -5.53 4.16
C ARG A 396 -18.68 -6.23 3.85
N ALA A 397 -18.58 -6.97 2.75
CA ALA A 397 -17.37 -7.65 2.32
C ALA A 397 -17.01 -7.33 0.88
N ILE A 398 -15.73 -7.10 0.63
CA ILE A 398 -15.18 -6.79 -0.70
C ILE A 398 -14.08 -7.80 -1.03
N PHE A 399 -14.12 -8.34 -2.24
CA PHE A 399 -13.12 -9.27 -2.77
C PHE A 399 -12.36 -8.58 -3.90
N ALA A 400 -11.05 -8.44 -3.75
CA ALA A 400 -10.23 -7.73 -4.72
C ALA A 400 -8.84 -8.33 -4.89
N VAL A 401 -8.23 -8.12 -6.06
CA VAL A 401 -6.83 -8.44 -6.36
C VAL A 401 -5.96 -7.18 -6.25
N GLN A 402 -5.96 -6.33 -7.26
CA GLN A 402 -5.10 -5.12 -7.32
C GLN A 402 -5.87 -3.81 -7.48
N LYS A 403 -7.11 -3.86 -7.96
CA LYS A 403 -7.89 -2.67 -8.39
C LYS A 403 -8.12 -1.60 -7.31
N LEU A 404 -7.93 -1.92 -6.03
CA LEU A 404 -8.13 -0.99 -4.92
C LEU A 404 -6.87 -0.20 -4.56
N ASN A 405 -5.79 -0.36 -5.33
CA ASN A 405 -4.51 0.27 -5.00
C ASN A 405 -4.47 1.76 -5.38
N GLU A 406 -5.31 2.24 -6.33
CA GLU A 406 -5.28 3.61 -6.82
C GLU A 406 -6.67 4.25 -6.84
N GLY A 407 -6.76 5.49 -6.36
CA GLY A 407 -8.00 6.28 -6.38
C GLY A 407 -9.12 5.81 -5.46
N TRP A 408 -8.95 4.71 -4.73
CA TRP A 408 -9.93 4.21 -3.78
C TRP A 408 -9.65 4.75 -2.38
N ASP A 409 -10.59 5.49 -1.83
CA ASP A 409 -10.53 6.07 -0.50
C ASP A 409 -11.86 5.83 0.20
N VAL A 410 -11.86 4.94 1.18
CA VAL A 410 -13.06 4.48 1.90
C VAL A 410 -12.79 4.53 3.40
N LEU A 411 -13.56 5.36 4.09
CA LEU A 411 -13.36 5.63 5.51
C LEU A 411 -13.83 4.49 6.40
N ASN A 412 -14.81 3.69 5.94
CA ASN A 412 -15.38 2.59 6.71
C ASN A 412 -14.75 1.20 6.43
N LEU A 413 -13.56 1.16 5.82
CA LEU A 413 -12.72 -0.04 5.80
C LEU A 413 -12.08 -0.24 7.18
N PHE A 414 -12.32 -1.36 7.84
CA PHE A 414 -11.85 -1.63 9.20
C PHE A 414 -11.08 -2.93 9.35
N ASP A 415 -11.22 -3.86 8.40
CA ASP A 415 -10.51 -5.13 8.44
C ASP A 415 -10.02 -5.49 7.04
N ILE A 416 -8.75 -5.88 6.93
CA ILE A 416 -8.13 -6.38 5.70
C ILE A 416 -7.63 -7.79 5.96
N VAL A 417 -8.12 -8.76 5.20
CA VAL A 417 -7.72 -10.17 5.30
C VAL A 417 -6.85 -10.53 4.11
N ARG A 418 -5.63 -10.96 4.36
CA ARG A 418 -4.74 -11.52 3.36
C ARG A 418 -5.10 -12.97 3.09
N CYS A 419 -5.65 -13.26 1.90
CA CYS A 419 -6.15 -14.59 1.51
C CYS A 419 -5.12 -15.44 0.76
N TYR A 420 -3.82 -15.27 1.01
CA TYR A 420 -2.75 -16.03 0.35
C TYR A 420 -1.51 -16.12 1.24
N GLU A 421 -0.68 -17.11 0.94
CA GLU A 421 0.48 -17.47 1.74
C GLU A 421 1.82 -17.21 1.03
N ALA A 422 1.80 -16.62 -0.18
CA ALA A 422 3.00 -16.49 -1.00
C ALA A 422 4.09 -15.68 -0.31
N ARG A 423 5.29 -16.19 -0.37
CA ARG A 423 6.50 -15.57 0.15
C ARG A 423 7.15 -14.75 -0.95
N ASP A 424 7.42 -13.49 -0.70
CA ASP A 424 8.45 -12.79 -1.46
C ASP A 424 9.81 -13.27 -0.97
N THR A 425 10.57 -13.85 -1.88
CA THR A 425 11.86 -14.47 -1.57
C THR A 425 12.93 -13.39 -1.47
N GLY A 426 13.53 -13.30 -0.30
CA GLY A 426 14.74 -12.60 0.09
C GLY A 426 15.67 -12.09 -1.02
N ARG A 427 15.38 -10.92 -1.55
CA ARG A 427 16.31 -10.04 -2.24
C ARG A 427 16.47 -8.79 -1.38
N GLN A 428 17.59 -8.09 -1.54
CA GLN A 428 17.92 -6.83 -0.84
C GLN A 428 16.89 -5.68 -1.08
N ARG A 429 15.81 -5.90 -1.81
CA ARG A 429 14.72 -4.95 -2.05
C ARG A 429 13.40 -5.56 -1.59
N LEU A 430 12.55 -4.72 -1.02
CA LEU A 430 11.18 -5.09 -0.65
C LEU A 430 10.42 -5.65 -1.87
N GLY A 431 9.64 -6.69 -1.66
CA GLY A 431 8.78 -7.25 -2.69
C GLY A 431 7.70 -6.26 -3.11
N THR A 432 7.40 -6.17 -4.40
CA THR A 432 6.35 -5.28 -4.94
C THR A 432 4.99 -5.54 -4.30
N THR A 433 4.71 -6.81 -3.95
CA THR A 433 3.48 -7.22 -3.26
C THR A 433 3.42 -6.62 -1.85
N THR A 434 4.50 -6.66 -1.09
CA THR A 434 4.55 -6.11 0.28
C THR A 434 4.40 -4.59 0.29
N VAL A 435 5.03 -3.89 -0.67
CA VAL A 435 4.86 -2.44 -0.84
C VAL A 435 3.39 -2.11 -1.18
N SER A 436 2.78 -2.85 -2.09
CA SER A 436 1.36 -2.69 -2.46
C SER A 436 0.42 -2.94 -1.27
N GLU A 437 0.72 -3.90 -0.41
CA GLU A 437 -0.04 -4.16 0.82
C GLU A 437 0.11 -3.03 1.84
N ALA A 438 1.32 -2.52 2.02
CA ALA A 438 1.56 -1.37 2.89
C ALA A 438 0.78 -0.13 2.39
N GLN A 439 0.78 0.14 1.09
CA GLN A 439 -0.03 1.22 0.50
C GLN A 439 -1.54 1.01 0.73
N LEU A 440 -2.03 -0.22 0.59
CA LEU A 440 -3.44 -0.56 0.85
C LEU A 440 -3.81 -0.33 2.32
N ILE A 441 -2.93 -0.71 3.26
CA ILE A 441 -3.10 -0.44 4.69
C ILE A 441 -3.16 1.07 4.92
N GLY A 442 -2.27 1.85 4.30
CA GLY A 442 -2.26 3.31 4.39
C GLY A 442 -3.56 3.95 3.93
N ARG A 443 -4.14 3.48 2.82
CA ARG A 443 -5.44 3.94 2.31
C ARG A 443 -6.59 3.55 3.25
N GLY A 444 -6.59 2.31 3.75
CA GLY A 444 -7.58 1.81 4.71
C GLY A 444 -7.52 2.51 6.07
N ALA A 445 -6.38 3.09 6.40
CA ALA A 445 -6.18 3.80 7.65
C ALA A 445 -6.84 5.19 7.70
N SER A 446 -7.45 5.70 6.62
CA SER A 446 -8.22 6.94 6.66
C SER A 446 -9.28 6.90 7.77
N TYR A 447 -9.34 7.95 8.60
CA TYR A 447 -10.21 7.97 9.77
C TYR A 447 -11.69 8.01 9.38
N CYS A 448 -12.50 7.18 10.03
CA CYS A 448 -13.95 7.21 9.87
C CYS A 448 -14.57 8.16 10.92
N PRO A 449 -15.15 9.30 10.51
CA PRO A 449 -15.58 10.32 11.44
C PRO A 449 -16.72 9.86 12.37
N PHE A 450 -16.53 10.02 13.68
CA PHE A 450 -17.59 9.92 14.66
C PHE A 450 -17.29 10.75 15.91
N ARG A 451 -18.32 11.06 16.69
CA ARG A 451 -18.21 11.67 18.03
C ARG A 451 -19.38 11.23 18.90
N VAL A 452 -19.17 11.15 20.20
CA VAL A 452 -20.22 10.83 21.20
C VAL A 452 -20.66 12.04 21.97
N SER A 453 -19.87 13.11 21.97
CA SER A 453 -20.25 14.42 22.54
C SER A 453 -19.85 15.55 21.58
N PRO A 454 -20.52 16.72 21.65
CA PRO A 454 -20.20 17.89 20.82
C PRO A 454 -18.76 18.41 20.99
N ASP A 455 -18.18 18.22 22.18
CA ASP A 455 -16.84 18.72 22.52
C ASP A 455 -15.71 17.86 21.93
N GLN A 456 -16.03 16.67 21.42
CA GLN A 456 -15.05 15.79 20.81
C GLN A 456 -14.79 16.17 19.34
N PRO A 457 -13.53 16.08 18.90
CA PRO A 457 -13.22 16.27 17.47
C PRO A 457 -13.89 15.18 16.62
N LEU A 458 -14.52 15.58 15.52
CA LEU A 458 -15.22 14.65 14.63
C LEU A 458 -14.26 13.74 13.86
N ASP A 459 -13.17 14.32 13.34
CA ASP A 459 -12.30 13.72 12.32
C ASP A 459 -10.97 13.18 12.86
N GLN A 460 -10.79 13.15 14.18
CA GLN A 460 -9.54 12.71 14.82
C GLN A 460 -9.79 11.57 15.80
N ARG A 461 -8.78 10.72 15.98
CA ARG A 461 -8.77 9.72 17.06
C ARG A 461 -8.82 10.39 18.44
N LYS A 462 -9.56 9.79 19.34
CA LYS A 462 -9.87 10.34 20.67
C LYS A 462 -9.33 9.50 21.81
N TYR A 463 -9.15 8.19 21.56
CA TYR A 463 -8.90 7.20 22.60
C TYR A 463 -7.45 6.68 22.61
N ASP A 464 -6.50 7.42 22.03
CA ASP A 464 -5.07 7.03 22.01
C ASP A 464 -4.48 6.89 23.42
N GLN A 465 -4.94 7.73 24.39
CA GLN A 465 -4.49 7.72 25.76
C GLN A 465 -5.31 6.78 26.66
N ASP A 466 -6.46 6.32 26.20
CA ASP A 466 -7.35 5.40 26.93
C ASP A 466 -7.48 4.08 26.16
N ILE A 467 -6.42 3.27 26.26
CA ILE A 467 -6.31 1.99 25.55
C ILE A 467 -7.43 1.01 25.96
N GLY A 468 -7.97 1.16 27.19
CA GLY A 468 -9.06 0.34 27.71
C GLY A 468 -10.47 0.74 27.23
N HIS A 469 -10.62 1.89 26.62
CA HIS A 469 -11.93 2.39 26.21
C HIS A 469 -12.54 1.54 25.09
N GLU A 470 -13.80 1.12 25.26
CA GLU A 470 -14.44 0.20 24.28
C GLU A 470 -14.55 0.79 22.88
N LEU A 471 -14.75 2.11 22.72
CA LEU A 471 -14.84 2.78 21.42
C LEU A 471 -13.50 2.89 20.68
N ARG A 472 -12.36 2.59 21.34
CA ARG A 472 -11.07 2.57 20.66
C ARG A 472 -11.06 1.62 19.47
N ILE A 473 -11.78 0.48 19.56
CA ILE A 473 -11.87 -0.48 18.43
C ILE A 473 -12.48 0.14 17.16
N CYS A 474 -13.32 1.19 17.32
CA CYS A 474 -13.89 1.94 16.20
C CYS A 474 -12.88 2.93 15.57
N GLU A 475 -11.70 3.06 16.13
CA GLU A 475 -10.58 3.88 15.63
C GLU A 475 -9.42 3.01 15.10
N GLU A 476 -9.59 1.68 15.03
CA GLU A 476 -8.56 0.72 14.65
C GLU A 476 -8.87 0.04 13.32
N LEU A 477 -7.89 0.05 12.40
CA LEU A 477 -7.85 -0.82 11.23
C LEU A 477 -7.09 -2.09 11.59
N VAL A 478 -7.66 -3.26 11.35
CA VAL A 478 -7.02 -4.54 11.63
C VAL A 478 -6.60 -5.21 10.33
N TYR A 479 -5.30 -5.51 10.22
CA TYR A 479 -4.74 -6.28 9.12
C TYR A 479 -4.49 -7.72 9.58
N HIS A 480 -5.20 -8.67 8.96
CA HIS A 480 -5.16 -10.08 9.30
C HIS A 480 -4.23 -10.84 8.35
N SER A 481 -3.16 -11.41 8.87
CA SER A 481 -2.21 -12.23 8.12
C SER A 481 -1.96 -13.57 8.78
N GLU A 482 -1.40 -14.50 8.03
CA GLU A 482 -0.81 -15.71 8.58
C GLU A 482 0.41 -15.38 9.44
N TYR A 483 0.69 -16.24 10.42
CA TYR A 483 1.90 -16.13 11.24
C TYR A 483 3.14 -16.39 10.39
N ASN A 484 3.82 -15.33 9.97
CA ASN A 484 5.06 -15.39 9.20
C ASN A 484 6.00 -14.24 9.60
N PRO A 485 6.97 -14.48 10.50
CA PRO A 485 7.85 -13.45 11.02
C PRO A 485 8.64 -12.70 9.94
N LYS A 486 9.10 -13.39 8.89
CA LYS A 486 9.84 -12.75 7.79
C LYS A 486 8.97 -11.78 7.00
N TYR A 487 7.76 -12.22 6.64
CA TYR A 487 6.81 -11.36 5.94
C TYR A 487 6.45 -10.13 6.77
N ILE A 488 6.23 -10.30 8.07
CA ILE A 488 5.90 -9.19 8.96
C ILE A 488 7.07 -8.20 9.10
N GLN A 489 8.29 -8.69 9.12
CA GLN A 489 9.47 -7.82 9.09
C GLN A 489 9.52 -7.00 7.79
N GLU A 490 9.30 -7.63 6.64
CA GLU A 490 9.22 -6.94 5.35
C GLU A 490 8.06 -5.93 5.31
N LEU A 491 6.88 -6.31 5.81
CA LEU A 491 5.72 -5.42 5.89
C LEU A 491 6.00 -4.22 6.80
N ASN A 492 6.60 -4.44 7.96
CA ASN A 492 7.00 -3.36 8.86
C ASN A 492 7.99 -2.40 8.17
N THR A 493 8.98 -2.92 7.45
CA THR A 493 9.91 -2.10 6.66
C THR A 493 9.17 -1.28 5.60
N ALA A 494 8.25 -1.89 4.86
CA ALA A 494 7.42 -1.19 3.88
C ALA A 494 6.53 -0.12 4.53
N LEU A 495 5.94 -0.40 5.69
CA LEU A 495 5.15 0.57 6.46
C LEU A 495 6.01 1.75 6.97
N HIS A 496 7.28 1.51 7.28
CA HIS A 496 8.23 2.58 7.58
C HIS A 496 8.56 3.42 6.34
N GLU A 497 8.79 2.79 5.20
CA GLU A 497 9.11 3.51 3.95
C GLU A 497 7.98 4.41 3.47
N ILE A 498 6.74 3.97 3.60
CA ILE A 498 5.57 4.80 3.24
C ILE A 498 5.14 5.77 4.35
N GLY A 499 5.82 5.80 5.50
CA GLY A 499 5.59 6.76 6.58
C GLY A 499 4.46 6.39 7.55
N ILE A 500 3.93 5.18 7.50
CA ILE A 500 2.94 4.70 8.50
C ILE A 500 3.63 4.44 9.85
N LYS A 501 4.87 3.95 9.84
CA LYS A 501 5.71 3.81 11.03
C LYS A 501 6.79 4.89 11.03
N PRO A 502 7.09 5.54 12.18
CA PRO A 502 8.22 6.46 12.25
C PRO A 502 9.52 5.70 11.99
N LYS A 503 10.39 6.27 11.14
CA LYS A 503 11.77 5.80 10.96
C LYS A 503 12.62 6.40 12.06
N GLU A 504 13.01 5.64 13.05
CA GLU A 504 14.19 5.93 13.84
C GLU A 504 15.39 5.28 13.14
N THR A 505 16.01 6.02 12.24
CA THR A 505 17.25 5.60 11.59
C THR A 505 18.42 6.31 12.23
N ARG A 506 19.42 5.54 12.67
CA ARG A 506 20.71 6.09 13.07
C ARG A 506 21.75 5.76 12.01
N GLU A 507 22.42 6.81 11.53
CA GLU A 507 23.53 6.66 10.60
C GLU A 507 24.83 6.34 11.35
N ARG A 508 25.54 5.35 10.86
CA ARG A 508 26.91 5.06 11.28
C ARG A 508 27.82 4.99 10.07
N THR A 509 28.75 5.91 9.98
CA THR A 509 29.80 5.86 8.97
C THR A 509 30.92 4.96 9.47
N VAL A 510 31.07 3.83 8.81
CA VAL A 510 32.21 2.91 9.04
C VAL A 510 33.34 3.35 8.13
N LYS A 511 34.43 3.82 8.74
CA LYS A 511 35.62 4.30 8.02
C LYS A 511 36.70 3.23 8.05
N LEU A 512 37.35 3.04 6.92
CA LEU A 512 38.54 2.21 6.86
C LEU A 512 39.62 2.77 7.77
N LYS A 513 40.28 1.89 8.52
CA LYS A 513 41.37 2.30 9.41
C LYS A 513 42.47 3.02 8.64
N ALA A 514 42.95 4.14 9.18
CA ALA A 514 44.01 4.92 8.57
C ALA A 514 45.33 4.08 8.35
N SER A 515 45.58 3.14 9.26
CA SER A 515 46.68 2.17 9.14
C SER A 515 46.54 1.29 7.90
N PHE A 516 45.30 0.84 7.57
CA PHE A 516 45.00 0.04 6.37
C PHE A 516 45.14 0.89 5.09
N LYS A 517 44.58 2.11 5.07
CA LYS A 517 44.69 3.04 3.94
C LYS A 517 46.17 3.41 3.67
N GLY A 518 47.02 3.34 4.70
CA GLY A 518 48.49 3.59 4.61
C GLY A 518 49.25 2.44 3.95
N THR A 519 48.73 1.24 3.89
CA THR A 519 49.43 0.05 3.39
C THR A 519 49.62 0.07 1.87
N SER A 520 50.70 -0.57 1.41
CA SER A 520 50.93 -0.82 -0.01
C SER A 520 49.82 -1.68 -0.64
N LEU A 521 49.25 -2.59 0.13
CA LEU A 521 48.14 -3.40 -0.30
C LEU A 521 46.90 -2.59 -0.67
N TYR A 522 46.52 -1.61 0.15
CA TYR A 522 45.39 -0.74 -0.16
C TYR A 522 45.65 0.17 -1.36
N LYS A 523 46.85 0.73 -1.44
CA LYS A 523 47.23 1.75 -2.47
C LYS A 523 47.44 1.14 -3.84
N ALA A 524 48.03 -0.06 -3.93
CA ALA A 524 48.45 -0.67 -5.17
C ALA A 524 48.01 -2.16 -5.33
N GLY A 525 47.33 -2.70 -4.33
CA GLY A 525 46.85 -4.09 -4.38
C GLY A 525 45.63 -4.20 -5.32
N HIS A 526 45.41 -5.41 -5.82
CA HIS A 526 44.32 -5.74 -6.74
C HIS A 526 43.50 -6.91 -6.21
N LEU A 527 42.20 -6.83 -6.39
CA LEU A 527 41.26 -7.95 -6.28
C LEU A 527 41.01 -8.50 -7.70
N PHE A 528 41.07 -9.78 -7.83
CA PHE A 528 40.82 -10.45 -9.12
C PHE A 528 39.42 -11.02 -9.09
N LEU A 529 38.54 -10.50 -9.94
CA LEU A 529 37.17 -10.98 -10.11
C LEU A 529 37.02 -11.63 -11.50
N ASN A 530 36.30 -12.75 -11.54
CA ASN A 530 36.06 -13.44 -12.80
C ASN A 530 34.98 -12.72 -13.63
N SER A 531 35.09 -12.88 -14.97
CA SER A 531 34.06 -12.42 -15.89
C SER A 531 32.87 -13.38 -15.96
N GLN A 532 31.71 -12.92 -16.41
CA GLN A 532 30.50 -13.71 -16.60
C GLN A 532 30.38 -14.24 -18.03
N GLN A 533 29.91 -15.47 -18.18
CA GLN A 533 29.63 -16.10 -19.47
C GLN A 533 28.21 -16.73 -19.43
N GLN A 534 27.54 -16.73 -20.59
CA GLN A 534 26.18 -17.30 -20.70
C GLN A 534 26.18 -18.81 -20.44
N ASN A 535 25.18 -19.30 -19.73
CA ASN A 535 25.06 -20.68 -19.29
C ASN A 535 24.29 -21.54 -20.31
N ASP A 536 24.85 -22.67 -20.73
CA ASP A 536 24.14 -23.66 -21.55
C ASP A 536 23.44 -24.67 -20.62
N ARG A 537 22.12 -24.82 -20.80
CA ARG A 537 21.28 -25.70 -19.95
C ARG A 537 21.20 -27.15 -20.45
N SER A 538 21.80 -27.48 -21.58
CA SER A 538 21.77 -28.83 -22.12
C SER A 538 22.38 -29.89 -21.19
N ASP A 539 23.22 -29.51 -20.25
CA ASP A 539 23.88 -30.40 -19.29
C ASP A 539 23.13 -30.62 -17.96
N ILE A 540 21.98 -29.96 -17.75
CA ILE A 540 21.23 -30.05 -16.48
C ILE A 540 20.50 -31.40 -16.41
N LYS A 541 21.01 -32.31 -15.57
CA LYS A 541 20.48 -33.67 -15.38
C LYS A 541 19.55 -33.82 -14.17
N GLY A 542 19.42 -32.80 -13.33
CA GLY A 542 18.61 -32.79 -12.10
C GLY A 542 18.59 -31.40 -11.46
N LEU A 543 18.04 -31.28 -10.26
CA LEU A 543 18.10 -30.07 -9.47
C LEU A 543 19.53 -29.82 -8.99
N ASP A 544 19.86 -28.56 -8.73
CA ASP A 544 21.13 -28.20 -8.11
C ASP A 544 21.28 -28.88 -6.75
N SER A 545 22.48 -29.36 -6.45
CA SER A 545 22.77 -30.06 -5.20
C SER A 545 22.56 -29.16 -3.97
N SER A 546 22.77 -27.85 -4.10
CA SER A 546 22.52 -26.89 -3.03
C SER A 546 21.02 -26.77 -2.71
N LEU A 547 20.16 -26.90 -3.71
CA LEU A 547 18.70 -26.88 -3.56
C LEU A 547 18.19 -28.17 -2.90
N ILE A 548 18.75 -29.31 -3.29
CA ILE A 548 18.39 -30.63 -2.71
C ILE A 548 18.81 -30.73 -1.23
N GLN A 549 19.98 -30.16 -0.90
CA GLN A 549 20.53 -30.21 0.47
C GLN A 549 19.91 -29.17 1.40
N LYS A 550 19.21 -28.17 0.84
CA LYS A 550 18.57 -27.10 1.62
C LYS A 550 17.40 -27.68 2.42
N THR A 551 17.40 -27.43 3.72
CA THR A 551 16.24 -27.73 4.56
C THR A 551 15.19 -26.62 4.39
N HIS A 552 13.96 -27.01 4.11
CA HIS A 552 12.81 -26.12 4.03
C HIS A 552 12.02 -26.19 5.32
N SER A 553 11.85 -25.06 6.00
CA SER A 553 11.07 -25.00 7.24
C SER A 553 9.63 -24.67 6.94
N VAL A 554 8.70 -25.42 7.52
CA VAL A 554 7.25 -25.23 7.40
C VAL A 554 6.63 -25.11 8.78
N LEU A 555 5.75 -24.12 8.93
CA LEU A 555 4.97 -23.89 10.14
C LEU A 555 3.56 -24.44 9.95
N LEU A 556 3.13 -25.34 10.84
CA LEU A 556 1.74 -25.80 10.86
C LEU A 556 0.85 -24.84 11.62
N HIS A 557 -0.43 -24.80 11.23
CA HIS A 557 -1.45 -24.04 11.92
C HIS A 557 -1.75 -24.66 13.28
N THR A 558 -1.50 -23.92 14.36
CA THR A 558 -1.68 -24.42 15.73
C THR A 558 -2.94 -23.86 16.39
N GLY A 559 -3.62 -22.91 15.76
CA GLY A 559 -4.76 -22.19 16.31
C GLY A 559 -4.38 -21.07 17.31
N HIS A 560 -3.09 -20.88 17.59
CA HIS A 560 -2.61 -19.77 18.39
C HIS A 560 -2.44 -18.50 17.55
N SER A 561 -2.53 -17.35 18.19
CA SER A 561 -2.56 -16.07 17.50
C SER A 561 -1.83 -14.97 18.27
N GLN A 562 -1.25 -14.01 17.55
CA GLN A 562 -0.60 -12.84 18.12
C GLN A 562 -1.17 -11.55 17.52
N SER A 563 -1.22 -10.49 18.29
CA SER A 563 -1.56 -9.15 17.82
C SER A 563 -0.44 -8.18 18.14
N THR A 564 -0.10 -7.31 17.19
CA THR A 564 0.88 -6.24 17.40
C THR A 564 0.25 -4.93 16.94
N ALA A 565 0.16 -3.96 17.89
CA ALA A 565 -0.21 -2.60 17.53
C ALA A 565 0.97 -1.98 16.77
N VAL A 566 0.71 -1.47 15.57
CA VAL A 566 1.75 -0.89 14.72
C VAL A 566 2.34 0.38 15.34
N PHE A 567 1.63 0.99 16.28
CA PHE A 567 1.91 2.32 16.79
C PHE A 567 2.00 2.45 18.32
N VAL A 568 1.67 1.42 19.05
CA VAL A 568 1.78 1.39 20.52
C VAL A 568 2.81 0.34 20.90
N GLU A 569 3.82 0.70 21.67
CA GLU A 569 4.70 -0.26 22.30
C GLU A 569 3.89 -1.14 23.26
N ALA A 570 3.65 -2.36 22.84
CA ALA A 570 3.02 -3.34 23.71
C ALA A 570 4.08 -3.93 24.66
N ASN A 571 4.18 -3.40 25.85
CA ASN A 571 4.81 -4.07 27.00
C ASN A 571 3.93 -5.26 27.44
N GLY A 572 3.86 -6.30 26.61
CA GLY A 572 3.13 -7.52 26.89
C GLY A 572 4.06 -8.72 26.81
N ALA A 573 4.12 -9.53 27.86
CA ALA A 573 4.86 -10.78 27.89
C ALA A 573 4.44 -11.67 26.69
N LYS A 574 5.39 -12.05 25.85
CA LYS A 574 5.19 -13.01 24.74
C LYS A 574 4.75 -14.34 25.33
N ALA A 575 3.54 -14.80 25.03
CA ALA A 575 3.17 -16.17 25.23
C ALA A 575 3.95 -17.00 24.19
N ALA A 576 4.99 -17.68 24.61
CA ALA A 576 5.74 -18.60 23.76
C ALA A 576 4.85 -19.80 23.45
N ILE A 577 4.55 -20.03 22.17
CA ILE A 577 3.90 -21.26 21.72
C ILE A 577 4.94 -22.38 21.87
N ASP A 578 4.62 -23.41 22.64
CA ASP A 578 5.48 -24.58 22.76
C ASP A 578 5.41 -25.39 21.45
N ARG A 579 6.36 -25.11 20.54
CA ARG A 579 6.46 -25.76 19.24
C ARG A 579 7.54 -26.82 19.25
N LYS A 580 7.22 -27.98 18.70
CA LYS A 580 8.18 -29.05 18.42
C LYS A 580 8.58 -29.01 16.95
N PHE A 581 9.82 -29.34 16.66
CA PHE A 581 10.37 -29.47 15.32
C PHE A 581 10.63 -30.94 15.00
N LYS A 582 10.33 -31.32 13.76
CA LYS A 582 10.66 -32.68 13.28
C LYS A 582 10.99 -32.63 11.79
N ASP A 583 12.05 -33.36 11.43
CA ASP A 583 12.51 -33.47 10.06
C ASP A 583 11.77 -34.56 9.30
N TYR A 584 11.38 -34.27 8.10
CA TYR A 584 10.79 -35.17 7.11
C TYR A 584 11.51 -35.01 5.78
N LYS A 585 11.40 -36.00 4.90
CA LYS A 585 11.70 -35.83 3.48
C LYS A 585 10.41 -35.61 2.73
N LEU A 586 10.48 -34.90 1.59
CA LEU A 586 9.29 -34.73 0.74
C LEU A 586 8.67 -36.07 0.33
N ALA A 587 9.50 -37.09 0.12
CA ALA A 587 9.03 -38.46 -0.16
C ALA A 587 8.09 -39.02 0.94
N ASP A 588 8.28 -38.64 2.21
CA ASP A 588 7.49 -39.14 3.35
C ASP A 588 6.04 -38.64 3.33
N PHE A 589 5.73 -37.57 2.57
CA PHE A 589 4.37 -37.06 2.44
C PHE A 589 3.47 -37.91 1.54
N GLY A 590 4.09 -38.80 0.75
CA GLY A 590 3.40 -39.71 -0.13
C GLY A 590 3.10 -39.12 -1.52
N HIS A 591 3.18 -40.01 -2.50
CA HIS A 591 3.07 -39.64 -3.93
C HIS A 591 1.77 -38.90 -4.30
N ALA A 592 0.65 -39.36 -3.75
CA ALA A 592 -0.66 -38.75 -4.03
C ALA A 592 -0.76 -37.30 -3.53
N VAL A 593 -0.18 -37.03 -2.35
CA VAL A 593 -0.13 -35.69 -1.75
C VAL A 593 0.75 -34.76 -2.58
N LEU A 594 1.94 -35.21 -2.94
CA LEU A 594 2.88 -34.42 -3.75
C LEU A 594 2.29 -34.10 -5.13
N ARG A 595 1.66 -35.08 -5.78
CA ARG A 595 0.99 -34.84 -7.07
C ARG A 595 -0.15 -33.84 -6.96
N LYS A 596 -0.95 -33.91 -5.89
CA LYS A 596 -2.04 -32.95 -5.64
C LYS A 596 -1.51 -31.56 -5.32
N ALA A 597 -0.40 -31.45 -4.59
CA ALA A 597 0.26 -30.18 -4.33
C ALA A 597 0.83 -29.55 -5.61
N MET A 598 1.45 -30.37 -6.49
CA MET A 598 1.96 -29.89 -7.78
C MET A 598 0.84 -29.41 -8.72
N GLN A 599 -0.31 -30.07 -8.73
CA GLN A 599 -1.48 -29.65 -9.52
C GLN A 599 -2.05 -28.28 -9.11
N ARG A 600 -1.73 -27.80 -7.91
CA ARG A 600 -2.10 -26.45 -7.44
C ARG A 600 -1.13 -25.35 -7.89
N LEU A 601 -0.04 -25.74 -8.54
CA LEU A 601 1.07 -24.85 -8.92
C LEU A 601 1.35 -25.03 -10.41
N ASP A 602 0.95 -24.06 -11.24
CA ASP A 602 1.07 -24.09 -12.71
C ASP A 602 2.52 -24.33 -13.18
N PHE A 603 3.51 -24.00 -12.34
CA PHE A 603 4.92 -24.23 -12.62
C PHE A 603 5.24 -25.71 -12.88
N TYR A 604 4.55 -26.65 -12.22
CA TYR A 604 4.86 -28.08 -12.25
C TYR A 604 4.21 -28.84 -13.42
N GLU A 605 3.66 -28.15 -14.40
CA GLU A 605 3.34 -28.78 -15.68
C GLU A 605 4.59 -29.32 -16.35
N ILE A 606 4.48 -30.49 -16.95
CA ILE A 606 5.65 -31.21 -17.50
C ILE A 606 6.42 -30.37 -18.55
N ASP A 607 5.70 -29.58 -19.33
CA ASP A 607 6.31 -28.73 -20.36
C ASP A 607 7.10 -27.56 -19.77
N ASN A 608 6.65 -27.04 -18.63
CA ASN A 608 7.39 -26.01 -17.88
C ASN A 608 8.62 -26.61 -17.21
N LEU A 609 8.48 -27.78 -16.56
CA LEU A 609 9.60 -28.48 -15.94
C LEU A 609 10.70 -28.82 -16.95
N LYS A 610 10.33 -29.24 -18.17
CA LYS A 610 11.28 -29.54 -19.24
C LYS A 610 12.06 -28.34 -19.75
N LYS A 611 11.51 -27.12 -19.65
CA LYS A 611 12.26 -25.89 -19.97
C LYS A 611 13.46 -25.68 -19.05
N HIS A 612 13.33 -26.11 -17.78
CA HIS A 612 14.38 -25.98 -16.79
C HIS A 612 15.24 -27.24 -16.67
N MET A 613 14.68 -28.40 -16.95
CA MET A 613 15.31 -29.72 -16.85
C MET A 613 15.02 -30.55 -18.12
N PRO A 614 15.75 -30.33 -19.22
CA PRO A 614 15.46 -30.96 -20.52
C PRO A 614 15.46 -32.50 -20.49
N HIS A 615 16.20 -33.12 -19.58
CA HIS A 615 16.31 -34.58 -19.45
C HIS A 615 15.21 -35.22 -18.61
N LEU A 616 14.27 -34.44 -18.04
CA LEU A 616 13.16 -34.98 -17.27
C LEU A 616 12.17 -35.73 -18.17
N LYS A 617 11.88 -36.99 -17.84
CA LYS A 617 10.99 -37.85 -18.65
C LYS A 617 9.53 -37.73 -18.26
N SER A 618 9.24 -37.58 -16.95
CA SER A 618 7.87 -37.52 -16.42
C SER A 618 7.78 -36.83 -15.07
N VAL A 619 6.58 -36.37 -14.71
CA VAL A 619 6.28 -35.86 -13.36
C VAL A 619 6.51 -36.94 -12.30
N GLN A 620 6.27 -38.22 -12.63
CA GLN A 620 6.56 -39.35 -11.75
C GLN A 620 8.06 -39.41 -11.39
N GLU A 621 8.95 -39.29 -12.39
CA GLU A 621 10.39 -39.25 -12.17
C GLU A 621 10.78 -38.06 -11.29
N PHE A 622 10.16 -36.89 -11.51
CA PHE A 622 10.42 -35.71 -10.72
C PHE A 622 10.09 -35.91 -9.23
N ILE A 623 8.99 -36.61 -8.93
CA ILE A 623 8.58 -36.89 -7.55
C ILE A 623 9.47 -37.95 -6.88
N THR A 624 9.88 -39.00 -7.61
CA THR A 624 10.46 -40.20 -6.99
C THR A 624 11.97 -40.28 -7.04
N ALA A 625 12.63 -39.54 -7.93
CA ALA A 625 14.07 -39.65 -8.07
C ALA A 625 14.82 -38.65 -7.15
N GLY A 626 15.86 -39.16 -6.42
CA GLY A 626 16.65 -38.35 -5.49
C GLY A 626 17.41 -37.19 -6.12
N LYS A 627 17.65 -37.24 -7.44
CA LYS A 627 18.20 -36.09 -8.21
C LYS A 627 17.22 -34.93 -8.41
N TYR A 628 15.97 -35.12 -7.99
CA TYR A 628 14.91 -34.08 -8.02
C TYR A 628 14.42 -33.81 -6.58
N ILE A 629 13.14 -34.00 -6.30
CA ILE A 629 12.55 -33.51 -5.05
C ILE A 629 12.47 -34.54 -3.91
N SER A 630 12.64 -35.84 -4.17
CA SER A 630 12.33 -36.88 -3.17
C SER A 630 13.16 -36.77 -1.89
N ASP A 631 14.42 -36.38 -2.00
CA ASP A 631 15.37 -36.31 -0.87
C ASP A 631 15.43 -34.95 -0.17
N ILE A 632 14.65 -33.98 -0.63
CA ILE A 632 14.60 -32.65 -0.02
C ILE A 632 14.08 -32.74 1.42
N LYS A 633 14.82 -32.14 2.34
CA LYS A 633 14.49 -32.10 3.76
C LYS A 633 13.49 -31.02 4.07
N VAL A 634 12.49 -31.36 4.89
CA VAL A 634 11.45 -30.46 5.36
C VAL A 634 11.40 -30.50 6.87
N GLU A 635 11.78 -29.42 7.52
CA GLU A 635 11.62 -29.24 8.96
C GLU A 635 10.20 -28.69 9.23
N ILE A 636 9.41 -29.48 9.95
CA ILE A 636 8.02 -29.08 10.28
C ILE A 636 7.96 -28.64 11.74
N SER A 637 7.37 -27.49 11.97
CA SER A 637 7.14 -26.91 13.29
C SER A 637 5.64 -26.81 13.57
N GLY A 638 5.20 -27.32 14.73
CA GLY A 638 3.81 -27.30 15.16
C GLY A 638 3.65 -27.78 16.60
N LEU A 639 2.41 -28.04 17.02
CA LEU A 639 2.17 -28.67 18.31
C LEU A 639 2.77 -30.09 18.34
N PRO A 640 3.25 -30.58 19.50
CA PRO A 640 3.90 -31.87 19.60
C PRO A 640 3.12 -33.02 18.95
N GLU A 641 1.82 -33.10 19.15
CA GLU A 641 0.95 -34.15 18.58
C GLU A 641 0.80 -34.04 17.06
N GLN A 642 0.69 -32.78 16.53
CA GLN A 642 0.60 -32.52 15.09
C GLN A 642 1.88 -32.94 14.37
N VAL A 643 3.02 -32.57 14.92
CA VAL A 643 4.32 -32.85 14.30
C VAL A 643 4.65 -34.34 14.33
N GLU A 644 4.19 -35.08 15.33
CA GLU A 644 4.39 -36.52 15.39
C GLU A 644 3.47 -37.31 14.42
N ASN A 645 2.21 -36.81 14.23
CA ASN A 645 1.18 -37.47 13.43
C ASN A 645 0.55 -36.51 12.43
N LEU A 646 1.31 -36.15 11.38
CA LEU A 646 0.83 -35.26 10.34
C LEU A 646 -0.46 -35.75 9.70
N SER A 647 -1.51 -34.93 9.71
CA SER A 647 -2.73 -35.20 8.96
C SER A 647 -2.48 -35.14 7.45
N ALA A 648 -3.43 -35.64 6.65
CA ALA A 648 -3.33 -35.53 5.18
C ALA A 648 -3.35 -34.08 4.72
N GLU A 649 -4.02 -33.22 5.47
CA GLU A 649 -4.13 -31.78 5.22
C GLU A 649 -2.82 -31.07 5.55
N ASP A 650 -2.21 -31.36 6.72
CA ASP A 650 -0.90 -30.82 7.11
C ASP A 650 0.18 -31.21 6.10
N ARG A 651 0.19 -32.48 5.64
CA ARG A 651 1.12 -32.94 4.60
C ARG A 651 0.91 -32.22 3.27
N LEU A 652 -0.35 -31.99 2.87
CA LEU A 652 -0.65 -31.27 1.64
C LEU A 652 -0.26 -29.78 1.74
N HIS A 653 -0.51 -29.18 2.88
CA HIS A 653 -0.10 -27.79 3.16
C HIS A 653 1.41 -27.65 3.10
N ALA A 654 2.15 -28.50 3.83
CA ALA A 654 3.61 -28.49 3.84
C ALA A 654 4.19 -28.76 2.45
N ALA A 655 3.67 -29.76 1.73
CA ALA A 655 4.09 -30.05 0.36
C ALA A 655 3.90 -28.85 -0.58
N THR A 656 2.73 -28.18 -0.50
CA THR A 656 2.42 -27.03 -1.34
C THR A 656 3.37 -25.87 -1.07
N GLN A 657 3.66 -25.55 0.20
CA GLN A 657 4.61 -24.49 0.56
C GLN A 657 6.02 -24.77 0.08
N VAL A 658 6.51 -25.98 0.32
CA VAL A 658 7.87 -26.36 -0.10
C VAL A 658 8.01 -26.36 -1.61
N LEU A 659 7.03 -26.92 -2.33
CA LEU A 659 7.03 -26.92 -3.79
C LEU A 659 6.92 -25.51 -4.36
N ALA A 660 6.12 -24.62 -3.78
CA ALA A 660 6.06 -23.21 -4.19
C ALA A 660 7.42 -22.52 -4.02
N SER A 661 8.11 -22.77 -2.90
CA SER A 661 9.47 -22.25 -2.66
C SER A 661 10.49 -22.78 -3.69
N ILE A 662 10.43 -24.07 -4.01
CA ILE A 662 11.29 -24.70 -5.01
C ILE A 662 11.01 -24.13 -6.40
N ALA A 663 9.73 -24.00 -6.77
CA ALA A 663 9.32 -23.42 -8.04
C ALA A 663 9.88 -21.99 -8.21
N THR A 664 9.81 -21.19 -7.15
CA THR A 664 10.34 -19.82 -7.17
C THR A 664 11.85 -19.81 -7.41
N VAL A 665 12.60 -20.72 -6.77
CA VAL A 665 14.06 -20.81 -6.96
C VAL A 665 14.38 -21.25 -8.39
N ILE A 666 13.73 -22.30 -8.91
CA ILE A 666 13.97 -22.78 -10.26
C ILE A 666 13.57 -21.72 -11.31
N ALA A 667 12.44 -21.05 -11.11
CA ALA A 667 11.97 -19.99 -12.03
C ALA A 667 12.85 -18.73 -11.97
N SER A 668 13.41 -18.41 -10.77
CA SER A 668 14.32 -17.27 -10.60
C SER A 668 15.74 -17.58 -11.06
N ASP A 669 16.07 -18.84 -11.28
CA ASP A 669 17.34 -19.29 -11.85
C ASP A 669 17.40 -18.92 -13.36
N LYS A 670 17.27 -17.64 -13.62
CA LYS A 670 17.68 -16.95 -14.85
C LYS A 670 19.19 -16.68 -14.78
N VAL A 671 19.98 -17.61 -14.24
CA VAL A 671 21.43 -17.52 -14.36
C VAL A 671 21.76 -17.85 -15.82
N GLU A 672 21.52 -16.85 -16.68
CA GLU A 672 21.98 -16.87 -18.05
C GLU A 672 23.52 -16.84 -18.11
N TYR A 673 24.17 -16.57 -16.96
CA TYR A 673 25.62 -16.34 -16.88
C TYR A 673 26.24 -17.10 -15.71
N PHE A 674 27.42 -17.62 -15.93
CA PHE A 674 28.29 -18.17 -14.87
C PHE A 674 29.66 -17.49 -14.90
N GLY A 675 30.41 -17.58 -13.80
CA GLY A 675 31.76 -17.03 -13.72
C GLY A 675 32.74 -17.82 -14.59
N THR A 676 33.47 -17.14 -15.46
CA THR A 676 34.54 -17.76 -16.28
C THR A 676 35.80 -18.01 -15.46
N LYS A 677 36.79 -18.68 -16.07
CA LYS A 677 38.14 -18.78 -15.48
C LYS A 677 39.01 -17.55 -15.72
N GLU A 678 38.47 -16.54 -16.39
CA GLU A 678 39.17 -15.27 -16.61
C GLU A 678 38.96 -14.32 -15.45
N PHE A 679 40.06 -13.90 -14.81
CA PHE A 679 40.05 -13.00 -13.70
C PHE A 679 40.59 -11.64 -14.15
N LYS A 680 39.81 -10.58 -13.92
CA LYS A 680 40.22 -9.17 -14.17
C LYS A 680 40.65 -8.48 -12.88
N PRO A 681 41.76 -7.74 -12.90
CA PRO A 681 42.24 -7.02 -11.72
C PRO A 681 41.43 -5.74 -11.51
N TYR A 682 41.01 -5.51 -10.26
CA TYR A 682 40.39 -4.27 -9.78
C TYR A 682 41.22 -3.74 -8.60
N MET A 683 41.52 -2.45 -8.57
CA MET A 683 42.27 -1.90 -7.44
C MET A 683 41.50 -1.94 -6.15
N ILE A 684 42.10 -2.37 -5.07
CA ILE A 684 41.44 -2.50 -3.76
C ILE A 684 40.87 -1.16 -3.30
N LYS A 685 41.56 -0.05 -3.53
CA LYS A 685 41.13 1.31 -3.16
C LYS A 685 39.83 1.74 -3.85
N ASP A 686 39.54 1.19 -5.04
CA ASP A 686 38.32 1.52 -5.80
C ASP A 686 37.12 0.62 -5.41
N MET A 687 37.44 -0.56 -4.87
CA MET A 687 36.42 -1.54 -4.49
C MET A 687 36.03 -1.47 -3.00
N ILE A 688 37.01 -1.13 -2.14
CA ILE A 688 36.80 -1.06 -0.70
C ILE A 688 36.91 0.40 -0.26
N THR A 689 35.77 1.02 0.01
CA THR A 689 35.66 2.43 0.42
C THR A 689 34.96 2.56 1.77
N ASP A 690 35.03 3.74 2.38
CA ASP A 690 34.25 4.07 3.56
C ASP A 690 32.75 3.94 3.21
N LYS A 691 31.95 3.32 4.10
CA LYS A 691 30.51 3.10 3.88
C LYS A 691 29.70 3.73 5.00
N THR A 692 28.63 4.42 4.64
CA THR A 692 27.62 4.84 5.59
C THR A 692 26.55 3.74 5.67
N LEU A 693 26.31 3.26 6.88
CA LEU A 693 25.30 2.24 7.17
C LEU A 693 24.17 2.90 7.95
N ASN A 694 22.95 2.72 7.46
CA ASN A 694 21.74 3.18 8.12
C ASN A 694 21.13 1.99 8.87
N PHE A 695 20.97 2.12 10.17
CA PHE A 695 20.36 1.13 11.02
C PHE A 695 19.01 1.64 11.51
N SER A 696 17.95 0.85 11.32
CA SER A 696 16.67 1.07 12.00
C SER A 696 16.82 0.59 13.44
N THR A 697 16.60 1.48 14.41
CA THR A 697 16.60 1.16 15.83
C THR A 697 15.19 1.28 16.35
N ASP A 698 14.66 0.21 16.96
CA ASP A 698 13.46 0.30 17.78
C ASP A 698 13.87 0.53 19.23
N GLU A 699 13.17 1.38 19.95
CA GLU A 699 13.44 1.69 21.37
C GLU A 699 13.09 0.54 22.33
N GLY A 700 12.76 -0.65 21.84
CA GLY A 700 12.46 -1.83 22.64
C GLY A 700 13.56 -2.89 22.58
N ASP A 701 13.63 -3.72 23.62
CA ASP A 701 14.47 -4.93 23.65
C ASP A 701 14.04 -6.01 22.65
N ASP A 702 13.13 -5.70 21.72
CA ASP A 702 12.53 -6.64 20.79
C ASP A 702 13.45 -6.88 19.59
N LYS A 703 14.25 -7.93 19.71
CA LYS A 703 15.20 -8.37 18.68
C LYS A 703 14.55 -8.76 17.34
N GLU A 704 13.22 -8.83 17.26
CA GLU A 704 12.50 -9.20 16.04
C GLU A 704 12.28 -8.04 15.08
N PHE A 705 12.30 -6.78 15.56
CA PHE A 705 11.89 -5.62 14.78
C PHE A 705 12.96 -4.53 14.60
N GLY A 706 14.12 -4.71 15.14
CA GLY A 706 15.23 -3.79 15.01
C GLY A 706 16.49 -4.32 15.69
N LYS A 707 17.64 -3.75 15.35
CA LYS A 707 18.88 -4.08 16.04
C LYS A 707 19.06 -3.16 17.23
N SER A 708 19.29 -3.72 18.41
CA SER A 708 19.68 -2.94 19.58
C SER A 708 20.94 -2.12 19.27
N MET A 709 21.16 -1.02 20.01
CA MET A 709 22.39 -0.22 19.84
C MET A 709 23.67 -1.04 20.06
N LYS A 710 23.58 -2.11 20.84
CA LYS A 710 24.68 -3.05 21.03
C LYS A 710 24.94 -3.84 19.74
N ASP A 711 23.90 -4.39 19.12
CA ASP A 711 24.01 -5.16 17.87
C ASP A 711 24.47 -4.29 16.71
N VAL A 712 24.03 -3.03 16.65
CA VAL A 712 24.53 -2.03 15.68
C VAL A 712 26.02 -1.78 15.86
N ASN A 713 26.47 -1.60 17.09
CA ASN A 713 27.90 -1.40 17.37
C ASN A 713 28.73 -2.64 17.08
N GLU A 714 28.26 -3.83 17.44
CA GLU A 714 28.93 -5.11 17.14
C GLU A 714 28.98 -5.36 15.63
N THR A 715 27.88 -5.10 14.89
CA THR A 715 27.87 -5.24 13.42
C THR A 715 28.83 -4.23 12.78
N ALA A 716 28.87 -2.99 13.26
CA ALA A 716 29.81 -1.97 12.76
C ALA A 716 31.27 -2.36 13.02
N ILE A 717 31.56 -2.99 14.17
CA ILE A 717 32.92 -3.51 14.50
C ILE A 717 33.28 -4.67 13.56
N HIS A 718 32.36 -5.57 13.26
CA HIS A 718 32.61 -6.69 12.34
C HIS A 718 32.81 -6.25 10.89
N LEU A 719 32.15 -5.20 10.47
CA LEU A 719 32.28 -4.63 9.11
C LEU A 719 33.50 -3.71 8.96
N ALA A 720 34.08 -3.24 10.06
CA ALA A 720 35.30 -2.40 10.09
C ALA A 720 36.56 -3.23 10.18
#